data_33c8ec16c7ce46a8016d5f755e5ec0bd
#
_entry.id   33c8ec16c7ce46a8016d5f755e5ec0bd
#
_cell.length_a   1.000
_cell.length_b   1.000
_cell.length_c   1.000
_cell.angle_alpha   90.00
_cell.angle_beta   90.00
_cell.angle_gamma   90.00
#
_symmetry.space_group_name_H-M   'P 1'
#
loop_
_entity.id
_entity.type
_entity.pdbx_description
1 polymer ?
#
loop_
_entity_poly.entity_id
_entity_poly.type
_entity_poly.pdbx_seq_one_letter_code
_entity_poly.pdbx_strand_id
1 'polypeptide(L)'
;MKRLILLPILFLSVLTCQAKPSQKQDYLGYAKRLAASQMAHNPELWQSDFVKKPKWDYTQGIIANAMLQVYKETEDSAILQYVQAFADYFIQPDGTIRVYKQSNYNIDHVTGGNFLYTLNELNPKPEYLQAVNLLREQLRTQPRTSEGGFWHKKIYPHQMWLDGLYMGEPFYARYAVENGEPELFDDIALQFLTVDKHTIDRKTGLNYHGWDESREQQWADSLTGCSPHFWSRSLGWYVMAVTDVLDLMSEDHPQRHRLIAILQRVSKSLMRYRDRKTGMWYQMTVFPKRKGNYLESTSSAMFCYAFAKSARRGWLDARYLTYARQTFRGMTQTVLRENTDGTLSLTQCCAVAGLGGKPYRNGSYEYYISEPIRDDDPKGIGPLIMAALELNRSQADIVVAQDGSGDYRTLQEAVNAVPDYRKQRTVIRICQGTYREKLIIPASKQLLSLIGDDAATTRLTWGNYAKMPSPLFPDETLGTSGSATLYTEADDLYVENLTIQNDAGAGKAVGQAVAAHVSGDRVVFRRCRLIGNQDTLFTYEEGSRQYYKDCYIEGTTDFIFGWATAVFKNCTIHSKADSYITAAATPQGQASGYTFLGCSLTAAEGVTQVWLGRPWRLYAQTVFIGCRMGAHIRPEGWHDWHKPEAHHTAFYAEYANTGAGSSTEARVEWARRLTAEEAAGCTPQQLLAGNDGWNPEQTRTYYRRK
;
A
#
# COMPACT_ATOMS: atom_id res chain seq x y z
N MET A 1 13.28 17.84 -82.14
CA MET A 1 14.19 17.84 -80.93
C MET A 1 13.36 18.13 -79.68
N LYS A 2 12.95 17.09 -78.97
CA LYS A 2 12.20 17.23 -77.74
C LYS A 2 13.22 16.99 -76.59
N ARG A 3 13.48 18.02 -75.73
CA ARG A 3 14.33 17.92 -74.55
C ARG A 3 13.53 17.25 -73.48
N LEU A 4 13.99 16.08 -72.98
CA LEU A 4 13.54 15.45 -71.73
C LEU A 4 14.20 16.20 -70.57
N ILE A 5 13.37 16.67 -69.65
CA ILE A 5 13.83 17.21 -68.37
C ILE A 5 13.74 16.07 -67.35
N LEU A 6 14.87 15.56 -66.85
CA LEU A 6 14.94 14.65 -65.72
C LEU A 6 14.87 15.49 -64.43
N LEU A 7 13.81 15.27 -63.61
CA LEU A 7 13.77 15.70 -62.22
C LEU A 7 14.46 14.65 -61.31
N PRO A 8 15.35 15.05 -60.42
CA PRO A 8 15.88 14.12 -59.41
C PRO A 8 14.86 13.88 -58.30
N ILE A 9 14.50 12.61 -58.11
CA ILE A 9 13.72 12.14 -56.97
C ILE A 9 14.60 12.12 -55.75
N LEU A 10 14.36 13.06 -54.83
CA LEU A 10 15.03 13.11 -53.53
C LEU A 10 14.37 12.03 -52.63
N PHE A 11 15.10 10.93 -52.40
CA PHE A 11 14.73 9.96 -51.34
C PHE A 11 14.97 10.61 -50.00
N LEU A 12 13.91 11.08 -49.33
CA LEU A 12 13.93 11.42 -47.91
C LEU A 12 13.92 10.11 -47.14
N SER A 13 15.09 9.66 -46.66
CA SER A 13 15.20 8.59 -45.68
C SER A 13 14.67 9.11 -44.33
N VAL A 14 13.43 8.77 -44.00
CA VAL A 14 12.86 8.94 -42.67
C VAL A 14 13.62 7.97 -41.76
N LEU A 15 14.62 8.48 -41.06
CA LEU A 15 15.22 7.79 -39.90
C LEU A 15 14.15 7.69 -38.82
N THR A 16 13.43 6.59 -38.80
CA THR A 16 12.63 6.19 -37.65
C THR A 16 13.61 5.92 -36.50
N CYS A 17 13.76 6.91 -35.64
CA CYS A 17 14.42 6.73 -34.35
C CYS A 17 13.54 5.77 -33.54
N GLN A 18 13.74 4.46 -33.70
CA GLN A 18 13.18 3.48 -32.77
C GLN A 18 13.88 3.74 -31.43
N ALA A 19 13.15 4.40 -30.52
CA ALA A 19 13.56 4.47 -29.12
C ALA A 19 13.79 3.02 -28.65
N LYS A 20 15.06 2.69 -28.33
CA LYS A 20 15.38 1.41 -27.68
C LYS A 20 14.46 1.29 -26.47
N PRO A 21 13.75 0.18 -26.26
CA PRO A 21 12.97 -0.03 -25.04
C PRO A 21 13.90 0.24 -23.86
N SER A 22 13.49 1.09 -22.93
CA SER A 22 14.28 1.43 -21.76
C SER A 22 14.51 0.13 -21.00
N GLN A 23 15.76 -0.30 -20.91
CA GLN A 23 16.11 -1.53 -20.22
C GLN A 23 15.60 -1.42 -18.78
N LYS A 24 14.63 -2.26 -18.42
CA LYS A 24 13.96 -2.25 -17.10
C LYS A 24 15.04 -2.45 -16.04
N GLN A 25 15.16 -1.52 -15.09
CA GLN A 25 16.20 -1.60 -14.07
C GLN A 25 15.89 -2.76 -13.11
N ASP A 26 16.84 -3.64 -12.91
CA ASP A 26 16.70 -4.83 -12.04
C ASP A 26 16.85 -4.44 -10.55
N TYR A 27 15.82 -3.82 -10.00
CA TYR A 27 15.81 -3.38 -8.60
C TYR A 27 15.89 -4.58 -7.63
N LEU A 28 15.23 -5.71 -7.93
CA LEU A 28 15.32 -6.90 -7.09
C LEU A 28 16.72 -7.50 -7.10
N GLY A 29 17.38 -7.51 -8.27
CA GLY A 29 18.78 -7.93 -8.38
C GLY A 29 19.71 -7.06 -7.54
N TYR A 30 19.50 -5.74 -7.51
CA TYR A 30 20.26 -4.85 -6.61
C TYR A 30 19.99 -5.18 -5.14
N ALA A 31 18.75 -5.38 -4.72
CA ALA A 31 18.42 -5.74 -3.34
C ALA A 31 19.10 -7.05 -2.92
N LYS A 32 19.06 -8.08 -3.77
CA LYS A 32 19.73 -9.37 -3.55
C LYS A 32 21.24 -9.22 -3.43
N ARG A 33 21.88 -8.50 -4.35
CA ARG A 33 23.34 -8.27 -4.34
C ARG A 33 23.77 -7.47 -3.11
N LEU A 34 23.02 -6.44 -2.70
CA LEU A 34 23.31 -5.68 -1.48
C LEU A 34 23.17 -6.56 -0.23
N ALA A 35 22.14 -7.41 -0.16
CA ALA A 35 21.98 -8.37 0.94
C ALA A 35 23.13 -9.38 1.00
N ALA A 36 23.53 -9.95 -0.14
CA ALA A 36 24.67 -10.86 -0.22
C ALA A 36 25.98 -10.17 0.18
N SER A 37 26.18 -8.93 -0.26
CA SER A 37 27.36 -8.12 0.11
C SER A 37 27.38 -7.81 1.61
N GLN A 38 26.23 -7.51 2.21
CA GLN A 38 26.09 -7.30 3.65
C GLN A 38 26.53 -8.55 4.45
N MET A 39 26.11 -9.75 4.02
CA MET A 39 26.50 -11.00 4.66
C MET A 39 27.99 -11.33 4.45
N ALA A 40 28.54 -11.03 3.26
CA ALA A 40 29.95 -11.23 2.96
C ALA A 40 30.87 -10.31 3.78
N HIS A 41 30.51 -9.03 3.90
CA HIS A 41 31.30 -8.06 4.66
C HIS A 41 31.15 -8.23 6.18
N ASN A 42 30.00 -8.73 6.64
CA ASN A 42 29.67 -8.93 8.05
C ASN A 42 29.09 -10.33 8.24
N PRO A 43 29.93 -11.37 8.35
CA PRO A 43 29.48 -12.77 8.48
C PRO A 43 28.49 -13.01 9.63
N GLU A 44 28.56 -12.22 10.68
CA GLU A 44 27.54 -12.14 11.73
C GLU A 44 26.90 -10.74 11.72
N LEU A 45 25.58 -10.69 11.78
CA LEU A 45 24.84 -9.43 11.61
C LEU A 45 25.24 -8.35 12.66
N TRP A 46 25.61 -8.74 13.86
CA TRP A 46 26.05 -7.80 14.89
C TRP A 46 27.34 -7.06 14.52
N GLN A 47 28.17 -7.57 13.61
CA GLN A 47 29.41 -6.91 13.14
C GLN A 47 29.13 -5.67 12.29
N SER A 48 27.89 -5.52 11.81
CA SER A 48 27.45 -4.28 11.15
C SER A 48 27.75 -3.08 12.03
N ASP A 49 27.98 -1.90 11.44
CA ASP A 49 28.35 -0.66 12.13
C ASP A 49 29.79 -0.64 12.70
N PHE A 50 30.68 -1.51 12.17
CA PHE A 50 32.12 -1.52 12.52
C PHE A 50 32.40 -1.75 14.00
N VAL A 51 31.52 -2.46 14.70
CA VAL A 51 31.65 -2.76 16.11
C VAL A 51 32.57 -3.98 16.33
N LYS A 52 33.32 -3.97 17.43
CA LYS A 52 34.27 -5.05 17.81
C LYS A 52 33.67 -6.06 18.81
N LYS A 53 32.47 -5.78 19.30
CA LYS A 53 31.76 -6.61 20.28
C LYS A 53 30.29 -6.68 19.91
N PRO A 54 29.61 -7.79 20.19
CA PRO A 54 28.18 -7.91 19.96
C PRO A 54 27.41 -6.73 20.55
N LYS A 55 26.54 -6.12 19.73
CA LYS A 55 25.78 -4.93 20.09
C LYS A 55 24.33 -5.09 19.61
N TRP A 56 23.39 -4.75 20.50
CA TRP A 56 21.98 -4.58 20.19
C TRP A 56 21.68 -3.10 20.03
N ASP A 57 21.42 -2.67 18.80
CA ASP A 57 21.18 -1.25 18.50
C ASP A 57 20.35 -1.09 17.22
N TYR A 58 19.92 0.15 16.94
CA TYR A 58 19.14 0.48 15.73
C TYR A 58 19.83 0.11 14.41
N THR A 59 21.16 0.18 14.37
CA THR A 59 21.94 -0.15 13.16
C THR A 59 21.78 -1.61 12.76
N GLN A 60 21.79 -2.52 13.71
CA GLN A 60 21.50 -3.93 13.47
C GLN A 60 20.01 -4.15 13.18
N GLY A 61 19.12 -3.44 13.88
CA GLY A 61 17.67 -3.53 13.67
C GLY A 61 17.25 -3.15 12.24
N ILE A 62 17.80 -2.07 11.68
CA ILE A 62 17.46 -1.65 10.31
C ILE A 62 17.96 -2.64 9.26
N ILE A 63 19.16 -3.20 9.44
CA ILE A 63 19.68 -4.25 8.54
C ILE A 63 18.81 -5.50 8.65
N ALA A 64 18.50 -5.97 9.86
CA ALA A 64 17.64 -7.14 10.04
C ALA A 64 16.28 -6.97 9.37
N ASN A 65 15.64 -5.81 9.53
CA ASN A 65 14.38 -5.47 8.84
C ASN A 65 14.54 -5.50 7.31
N ALA A 66 15.61 -4.89 6.78
CA ALA A 66 15.85 -4.86 5.32
C ALA A 66 16.10 -6.27 4.77
N MET A 67 16.90 -7.08 5.47
CA MET A 67 17.20 -8.47 5.10
C MET A 67 15.94 -9.34 5.08
N LEU A 68 15.08 -9.24 6.10
CA LEU A 68 13.81 -9.97 6.13
C LEU A 68 12.84 -9.53 5.03
N GLN A 69 12.88 -8.27 4.59
CA GLN A 69 12.12 -7.83 3.43
C GLN A 69 12.66 -8.47 2.13
N VAL A 70 13.99 -8.63 1.99
CA VAL A 70 14.57 -9.40 0.86
C VAL A 70 14.13 -10.85 0.93
N TYR A 71 14.20 -11.47 2.11
CA TYR A 71 13.72 -12.84 2.31
C TYR A 71 12.25 -13.01 1.88
N LYS A 72 11.36 -12.10 2.28
CA LYS A 72 9.94 -12.14 1.89
C LYS A 72 9.70 -12.05 0.37
N GLU A 73 10.66 -11.52 -0.40
CA GLU A 73 10.57 -11.44 -1.87
C GLU A 73 11.31 -12.59 -2.58
N THR A 74 12.26 -13.27 -1.92
CA THR A 74 13.17 -14.22 -2.56
C THR A 74 13.12 -15.63 -1.98
N GLU A 75 12.66 -15.76 -0.73
CA GLU A 75 12.68 -16.99 0.08
C GLU A 75 14.10 -17.59 0.23
N ASP A 76 15.13 -16.76 0.12
CA ASP A 76 16.52 -17.19 0.31
C ASP A 76 16.78 -17.53 1.79
N SER A 77 16.86 -18.81 2.08
CA SER A 77 17.01 -19.35 3.43
C SER A 77 18.28 -18.88 4.14
N ALA A 78 19.35 -18.55 3.40
CA ALA A 78 20.59 -18.03 4.00
C ALA A 78 20.35 -16.65 4.67
N ILE A 79 19.49 -15.82 4.06
CA ILE A 79 19.10 -14.52 4.63
C ILE A 79 18.30 -14.70 5.93
N LEU A 80 17.35 -15.63 5.95
CA LEU A 80 16.57 -15.91 7.15
C LEU A 80 17.48 -16.42 8.28
N GLN A 81 18.35 -17.38 7.98
CA GLN A 81 19.29 -17.94 8.96
C GLN A 81 20.23 -16.88 9.53
N TYR A 82 20.73 -15.97 8.69
CA TYR A 82 21.59 -14.86 9.10
C TYR A 82 20.90 -13.92 10.13
N VAL A 83 19.66 -13.55 9.90
CA VAL A 83 18.90 -12.70 10.82
C VAL A 83 18.47 -13.48 12.06
N GLN A 84 18.08 -14.75 11.90
CA GLN A 84 17.68 -15.59 13.01
C GLN A 84 18.84 -15.84 13.98
N ALA A 85 20.05 -16.11 13.46
CA ALA A 85 21.25 -16.29 14.28
C ALA A 85 21.54 -15.04 15.14
N PHE A 86 21.33 -13.84 14.60
CA PHE A 86 21.43 -12.60 15.38
C PHE A 86 20.37 -12.52 16.50
N ALA A 87 19.11 -12.82 16.19
CA ALA A 87 18.06 -12.82 17.19
C ALA A 87 18.34 -13.85 18.30
N ASP A 88 18.65 -15.08 17.94
CA ASP A 88 18.92 -16.19 18.88
C ASP A 88 20.16 -15.94 19.76
N TYR A 89 21.13 -15.16 19.26
CA TYR A 89 22.25 -14.74 20.10
C TYR A 89 21.83 -13.74 21.17
N PHE A 90 21.00 -12.77 20.84
CA PHE A 90 20.64 -11.69 21.77
C PHE A 90 19.46 -12.01 22.65
N ILE A 91 18.45 -12.71 22.15
CA ILE A 91 17.23 -13.01 22.90
C ILE A 91 17.44 -14.27 23.75
N GLN A 92 17.27 -14.14 25.07
CA GLN A 92 17.41 -15.26 25.99
C GLN A 92 16.08 -16.02 26.11
N PRO A 93 16.08 -17.27 26.60
CA PRO A 93 14.86 -18.06 26.80
C PRO A 93 13.79 -17.40 27.70
N ASP A 94 14.19 -16.46 28.55
CA ASP A 94 13.30 -15.69 29.41
C ASP A 94 12.83 -14.36 28.76
N GLY A 95 13.15 -14.15 27.49
CA GLY A 95 12.82 -12.93 26.74
C GLY A 95 13.71 -11.72 27.05
N THR A 96 14.70 -11.85 27.93
CA THR A 96 15.67 -10.77 28.14
C THR A 96 16.59 -10.62 26.95
N ILE A 97 17.10 -9.39 26.73
CA ILE A 97 17.97 -9.05 25.60
C ILE A 97 19.39 -8.82 26.11
N ARG A 98 20.37 -9.59 25.62
CA ARG A 98 21.80 -9.42 25.98
C ARG A 98 22.22 -7.98 25.73
N VAL A 99 23.02 -7.44 26.67
CA VAL A 99 23.57 -6.08 26.68
C VAL A 99 22.54 -4.93 26.72
N TYR A 100 21.26 -5.23 26.61
CA TYR A 100 20.18 -4.24 26.77
C TYR A 100 19.94 -3.92 28.26
N LYS A 101 19.72 -2.63 28.55
CA LYS A 101 19.34 -2.16 29.87
C LYS A 101 18.24 -1.13 29.74
N GLN A 102 17.03 -1.48 30.15
CA GLN A 102 15.86 -0.60 30.09
C GLN A 102 16.13 0.73 30.82
N SER A 103 16.83 0.71 31.94
CA SER A 103 17.15 1.90 32.77
C SER A 103 17.98 2.97 32.04
N ASN A 104 18.57 2.64 30.91
CA ASN A 104 19.25 3.61 30.04
C ASN A 104 18.26 4.50 29.28
N TYR A 105 17.01 4.05 29.13
CA TYR A 105 15.98 4.73 28.35
C TYR A 105 16.54 5.26 27.04
N ASN A 106 17.26 4.39 26.33
CA ASN A 106 17.81 4.69 25.01
C ASN A 106 16.83 4.21 23.93
N ILE A 107 16.15 5.13 23.26
CA ILE A 107 15.14 4.78 22.26
C ILE A 107 15.74 4.05 21.04
N ASP A 108 17.03 4.24 20.74
CA ASP A 108 17.72 3.54 19.65
C ASP A 108 17.65 2.01 19.79
N HIS A 109 17.59 1.50 21.03
CA HIS A 109 17.50 0.06 21.26
C HIS A 109 16.15 -0.56 20.92
N VAL A 110 15.10 0.27 20.78
CA VAL A 110 13.72 -0.19 20.53
C VAL A 110 13.52 -0.64 19.08
N THR A 111 14.28 -0.07 18.15
CA THR A 111 14.19 -0.37 16.70
C THR A 111 14.29 -1.87 16.38
N GLY A 112 15.05 -2.63 17.19
CA GLY A 112 15.19 -4.08 17.05
C GLY A 112 13.88 -4.86 17.23
N GLY A 113 12.89 -4.28 17.89
CA GLY A 113 11.59 -4.94 18.07
C GLY A 113 10.85 -5.23 16.76
N ASN A 114 11.03 -4.41 15.73
CA ASN A 114 10.32 -4.57 14.46
C ASN A 114 10.65 -5.90 13.76
N PHE A 115 11.91 -6.28 13.68
CA PHE A 115 12.29 -7.50 12.98
C PHE A 115 11.89 -8.76 13.76
N LEU A 116 11.77 -8.69 15.08
CA LEU A 116 11.32 -9.81 15.93
C LEU A 116 9.89 -10.23 15.61
N TYR A 117 8.99 -9.29 15.35
CA TYR A 117 7.65 -9.62 14.88
C TYR A 117 7.68 -10.44 13.59
N THR A 118 8.49 -10.01 12.62
CA THR A 118 8.61 -10.71 11.35
C THR A 118 9.25 -12.10 11.51
N LEU A 119 10.24 -12.24 12.38
CA LEU A 119 10.80 -13.56 12.69
C LEU A 119 9.78 -14.47 13.37
N ASN A 120 8.99 -13.92 14.30
CA ASN A 120 7.94 -14.70 14.96
C ASN A 120 6.82 -15.13 14.00
N GLU A 121 6.50 -14.33 12.99
CA GLU A 121 5.59 -14.75 11.91
C GLU A 121 6.14 -15.93 11.10
N LEU A 122 7.45 -15.98 10.87
CA LEU A 122 8.13 -16.96 10.03
C LEU A 122 8.53 -18.24 10.80
N ASN A 123 8.99 -18.07 12.03
CA ASN A 123 9.42 -19.13 12.93
C ASN A 123 9.06 -18.74 14.38
N PRO A 124 7.85 -19.06 14.84
CA PRO A 124 7.33 -18.63 16.15
C PRO A 124 8.18 -19.11 17.31
N LYS A 125 8.59 -18.16 18.18
CA LYS A 125 9.27 -18.40 19.43
C LYS A 125 8.73 -17.48 20.52
N PRO A 126 8.24 -18.02 21.67
CA PRO A 126 7.67 -17.20 22.74
C PRO A 126 8.60 -16.09 23.25
N GLU A 127 9.92 -16.37 23.32
CA GLU A 127 10.92 -15.41 23.76
C GLU A 127 11.03 -14.17 22.86
N TYR A 128 10.70 -14.26 21.58
CA TYR A 128 10.69 -13.08 20.70
C TYR A 128 9.59 -12.09 21.11
N LEU A 129 8.39 -12.57 21.42
CA LEU A 129 7.30 -11.72 21.88
C LEU A 129 7.53 -11.20 23.31
N GLN A 130 8.20 -11.97 24.17
CA GLN A 130 8.62 -11.50 25.49
C GLN A 130 9.63 -10.35 25.37
N ALA A 131 10.62 -10.45 24.46
CA ALA A 131 11.56 -9.37 24.17
C ALA A 131 10.87 -8.13 23.58
N VAL A 132 9.88 -8.31 22.71
CA VAL A 132 9.03 -7.21 22.22
C VAL A 132 8.32 -6.51 23.37
N ASN A 133 7.73 -7.24 24.30
CA ASN A 133 7.05 -6.68 25.47
C ASN A 133 8.03 -5.93 26.38
N LEU A 134 9.26 -6.42 26.55
CA LEU A 134 10.31 -5.72 27.30
C LEU A 134 10.65 -4.36 26.65
N LEU A 135 10.77 -4.30 25.31
CA LEU A 135 11.01 -3.04 24.60
C LEU A 135 9.79 -2.10 24.68
N ARG A 136 8.58 -2.64 24.64
CA ARG A 136 7.36 -1.85 24.85
C ARG A 136 7.29 -1.26 26.25
N GLU A 137 7.71 -2.00 27.27
CA GLU A 137 7.75 -1.52 28.65
C GLU A 137 8.72 -0.33 28.82
N GLN A 138 9.83 -0.30 28.06
CA GLN A 138 10.66 0.90 28.00
C GLN A 138 9.86 2.11 27.52
N LEU A 139 9.09 1.99 26.42
CA LEU A 139 8.30 3.11 25.89
C LEU A 139 7.18 3.56 26.83
N ARG A 140 6.59 2.64 27.61
CA ARG A 140 5.59 3.01 28.64
C ARG A 140 6.17 3.92 29.71
N THR A 141 7.42 3.72 30.06
CA THR A 141 8.11 4.42 31.14
C THR A 141 9.18 5.40 30.64
N GLN A 142 9.31 5.57 29.29
CA GLN A 142 10.25 6.50 28.68
C GLN A 142 10.04 7.92 29.25
N PRO A 143 11.08 8.60 29.72
CA PRO A 143 10.98 10.00 30.13
C PRO A 143 10.43 10.88 29.01
N ARG A 144 9.62 11.87 29.39
CA ARG A 144 8.91 12.73 28.43
C ARG A 144 9.16 14.21 28.71
N THR A 145 9.02 15.00 27.67
CA THR A 145 8.89 16.47 27.78
C THR A 145 7.56 16.85 28.44
N SER A 146 7.40 18.10 28.82
CA SER A 146 6.15 18.61 29.40
C SER A 146 4.94 18.46 28.47
N GLU A 147 5.18 18.40 27.16
CA GLU A 147 4.15 18.17 26.12
C GLU A 147 3.94 16.68 25.79
N GLY A 148 4.60 15.77 26.50
CA GLY A 148 4.42 14.32 26.32
C GLY A 148 5.36 13.67 25.29
N GLY A 149 6.26 14.42 24.66
CA GLY A 149 7.24 13.88 23.72
C GLY A 149 8.32 13.03 24.40
N PHE A 150 8.72 11.91 23.79
CA PHE A 150 9.77 11.05 24.35
C PHE A 150 11.14 11.74 24.34
N TRP A 151 11.86 11.70 25.46
CA TRP A 151 13.28 12.01 25.40
C TRP A 151 14.02 11.00 24.53
N HIS A 152 14.91 11.48 23.71
CA HIS A 152 15.69 10.60 22.84
C HIS A 152 16.49 9.55 23.65
N LYS A 153 17.11 9.99 24.75
CA LYS A 153 17.83 9.12 25.72
C LYS A 153 17.80 9.76 27.10
N LYS A 154 17.87 8.97 28.14
CA LYS A 154 17.99 9.48 29.51
C LYS A 154 19.21 10.42 29.73
N ILE A 155 20.30 10.16 29.01
CA ILE A 155 21.51 11.01 29.04
C ILE A 155 21.35 12.33 28.26
N TYR A 156 20.25 12.50 27.56
CA TYR A 156 19.86 13.72 26.83
C TYR A 156 18.48 14.17 27.32
N PRO A 157 18.39 14.65 28.59
CA PRO A 157 17.11 15.00 29.19
C PRO A 157 16.46 16.15 28.38
N HIS A 158 15.13 16.16 28.35
CA HIS A 158 14.30 17.16 27.67
C HIS A 158 14.50 17.29 26.15
N GLN A 159 15.21 16.35 25.51
CA GLN A 159 15.54 16.47 24.09
C GLN A 159 14.74 15.50 23.24
N MET A 160 14.13 16.02 22.16
CA MET A 160 13.59 15.25 21.07
C MET A 160 14.41 15.48 19.80
N TRP A 161 14.84 14.42 19.15
CA TRP A 161 15.54 14.47 17.87
C TRP A 161 14.69 13.79 16.80
N LEU A 162 14.81 14.25 15.54
CA LEU A 162 14.09 13.62 14.42
C LEU A 162 14.41 12.12 14.31
N ASP A 163 15.63 11.75 14.61
CA ASP A 163 16.13 10.35 14.63
C ASP A 163 15.30 9.47 15.55
N GLY A 164 14.97 9.97 16.74
CA GLY A 164 14.20 9.24 17.77
C GLY A 164 12.85 8.76 17.27
N LEU A 165 12.23 9.50 16.35
CA LEU A 165 10.95 9.11 15.77
C LEU A 165 11.05 7.82 14.92
N TYR A 166 12.15 7.60 14.19
CA TYR A 166 12.35 6.33 13.51
C TYR A 166 12.72 5.21 14.48
N MET A 167 13.45 5.53 15.52
CA MET A 167 13.92 4.54 16.50
C MET A 167 12.77 3.94 17.32
N GLY A 168 11.74 4.72 17.63
CA GLY A 168 10.61 4.29 18.48
C GLY A 168 9.32 4.01 17.72
N GLU A 169 8.88 4.95 16.87
CA GLU A 169 7.49 4.99 16.41
C GLU A 169 7.08 3.87 15.45
N PRO A 170 7.91 3.40 14.49
CA PRO A 170 7.55 2.24 13.67
C PRO A 170 7.38 0.95 14.48
N PHE A 171 8.20 0.75 15.52
CA PHE A 171 8.01 -0.36 16.45
C PHE A 171 6.73 -0.19 17.27
N TYR A 172 6.47 1.01 17.79
CA TYR A 172 5.30 1.31 18.60
C TYR A 172 4.00 1.13 17.77
N ALA A 173 4.00 1.57 16.51
CA ALA A 173 2.89 1.36 15.60
C ALA A 173 2.67 -0.13 15.28
N ARG A 174 3.74 -0.90 15.08
CA ARG A 174 3.66 -2.34 14.89
C ARG A 174 3.08 -3.04 16.11
N TYR A 175 3.56 -2.65 17.31
CA TYR A 175 3.03 -3.16 18.56
C TYR A 175 1.52 -2.89 18.69
N ALA A 176 1.08 -1.67 18.41
CA ALA A 176 -0.33 -1.29 18.46
C ALA A 176 -1.23 -2.19 17.59
N VAL A 177 -0.78 -2.47 16.36
CA VAL A 177 -1.52 -3.33 15.42
C VAL A 177 -1.53 -4.79 15.87
N GLU A 178 -0.37 -5.34 16.26
CA GLU A 178 -0.24 -6.76 16.60
C GLU A 178 -0.95 -7.14 17.91
N ASN A 179 -1.10 -6.17 18.82
CA ASN A 179 -1.77 -6.39 20.11
C ASN A 179 -3.21 -5.86 20.15
N GLY A 180 -3.71 -5.28 19.06
CA GLY A 180 -5.08 -4.75 18.98
C GLY A 180 -5.31 -3.53 19.89
N GLU A 181 -4.30 -2.67 20.08
CA GLU A 181 -4.31 -1.45 20.90
C GLU A 181 -4.30 -0.19 19.97
N PRO A 182 -5.35 0.08 19.17
CA PRO A 182 -5.35 1.18 18.19
C PRO A 182 -5.28 2.58 18.84
N GLU A 183 -5.65 2.73 20.11
CA GLU A 183 -5.56 3.98 20.86
C GLU A 183 -4.12 4.46 21.02
N LEU A 184 -3.13 3.58 20.93
CA LEU A 184 -1.71 3.95 20.99
C LEU A 184 -1.29 4.85 19.82
N PHE A 185 -2.04 4.86 18.74
CA PHE A 185 -1.78 5.77 17.62
C PHE A 185 -2.00 7.25 17.97
N ASP A 186 -2.76 7.58 19.02
CA ASP A 186 -2.86 8.94 19.52
C ASP A 186 -1.53 9.43 20.09
N ASP A 187 -0.85 8.59 20.89
CA ASP A 187 0.48 8.90 21.44
C ASP A 187 1.55 8.93 20.33
N ILE A 188 1.51 7.98 19.40
CA ILE A 188 2.40 7.97 18.23
C ILE A 188 2.25 9.26 17.42
N ALA A 189 1.02 9.69 17.14
CA ALA A 189 0.78 10.94 16.45
C ALA A 189 1.28 12.15 17.24
N LEU A 190 1.09 12.15 18.58
CA LEU A 190 1.61 13.20 19.47
C LEU A 190 3.12 13.38 19.30
N GLN A 191 3.91 12.29 19.20
CA GLN A 191 5.36 12.38 19.02
C GLN A 191 5.73 13.17 17.77
N PHE A 192 5.11 12.83 16.63
CA PHE A 192 5.35 13.53 15.36
C PHE A 192 4.91 15.00 15.42
N LEU A 193 3.72 15.26 15.97
CA LEU A 193 3.15 16.59 16.02
C LEU A 193 3.91 17.52 16.96
N THR A 194 4.44 17.00 18.09
CA THR A 194 5.27 17.76 19.01
C THR A 194 6.59 18.14 18.37
N VAL A 195 7.29 17.18 17.76
CA VAL A 195 8.55 17.47 17.06
C VAL A 195 8.31 18.45 15.92
N ASP A 196 7.25 18.25 15.12
CA ASP A 196 6.95 19.15 14.00
C ASP A 196 6.67 20.58 14.45
N LYS A 197 5.88 20.73 15.50
CA LYS A 197 5.54 22.04 16.11
C LYS A 197 6.79 22.84 16.49
N HIS A 198 7.77 22.19 17.09
CA HIS A 198 8.94 22.86 17.65
C HIS A 198 10.11 22.98 16.68
N THR A 199 10.30 22.01 15.75
CA THR A 199 11.48 21.99 14.88
C THR A 199 11.26 22.54 13.48
N ILE A 200 10.03 22.87 13.10
CA ILE A 200 9.73 23.41 11.77
C ILE A 200 10.37 24.79 11.55
N ASP A 201 11.15 24.92 10.51
CA ASP A 201 11.49 26.24 9.95
C ASP A 201 10.49 26.64 8.85
N ARG A 202 9.67 27.61 9.13
CA ARG A 202 8.61 28.08 8.20
C ARG A 202 9.14 28.66 6.90
N LYS A 203 10.40 29.11 6.86
CA LYS A 203 11.03 29.68 5.67
C LYS A 203 11.43 28.60 4.66
N THR A 204 12.03 27.53 5.12
CA THR A 204 12.46 26.41 4.28
C THR A 204 11.40 25.30 4.17
N GLY A 205 10.56 25.15 5.19
CA GLY A 205 9.63 24.04 5.34
C GLY A 205 10.30 22.74 5.81
N LEU A 206 11.58 22.79 6.19
CA LEU A 206 12.32 21.67 6.77
C LEU A 206 12.22 21.70 8.29
N ASN A 207 12.66 20.62 8.94
CA ASN A 207 12.73 20.50 10.38
C ASN A 207 14.20 20.49 10.83
N TYR A 208 14.51 21.21 11.90
CA TYR A 208 15.84 21.16 12.54
C TYR A 208 16.10 19.77 13.13
N HIS A 209 17.37 19.38 13.27
CA HIS A 209 17.78 18.04 13.72
C HIS A 209 17.19 17.67 15.08
N GLY A 210 17.21 18.59 16.04
CA GLY A 210 16.73 18.33 17.40
C GLY A 210 16.17 19.59 18.08
N TRP A 211 15.41 19.33 19.13
CA TRP A 211 14.81 20.31 20.03
C TRP A 211 15.12 19.96 21.49
N ASP A 212 15.59 20.94 22.23
CA ASP A 212 15.76 20.91 23.68
C ASP A 212 14.70 21.80 24.33
N GLU A 213 13.72 21.17 25.00
CA GLU A 213 12.66 21.87 25.72
C GLU A 213 13.22 22.80 26.80
N SER A 214 14.29 22.37 27.50
CA SER A 214 14.92 23.16 28.56
C SER A 214 15.70 24.37 28.06
N ARG A 215 16.18 24.31 26.80
CA ARG A 215 17.05 25.33 26.16
C ARG A 215 18.41 25.51 26.86
N GLU A 216 18.79 24.55 27.69
CA GLU A 216 20.05 24.60 28.45
C GLU A 216 21.25 24.08 27.67
N GLN A 217 21.01 23.34 26.60
CA GLN A 217 22.10 22.81 25.79
C GLN A 217 22.77 23.93 24.98
N GLN A 218 24.12 23.90 24.95
CA GLN A 218 24.90 24.89 24.18
C GLN A 218 24.61 24.89 22.69
N TRP A 219 24.11 23.78 22.13
CA TRP A 219 23.69 23.69 20.74
C TRP A 219 22.29 24.25 20.49
N ALA A 220 21.50 24.43 21.52
CA ALA A 220 20.11 24.86 21.40
C ALA A 220 20.01 26.38 21.29
N ASP A 221 19.20 26.84 20.37
CA ASP A 221 18.82 28.25 20.29
C ASP A 221 18.08 28.69 21.56
N SER A 222 18.49 29.78 22.18
CA SER A 222 17.96 30.23 23.47
C SER A 222 16.47 30.62 23.45
N LEU A 223 15.90 30.91 22.29
CA LEU A 223 14.48 31.26 22.13
C LEU A 223 13.63 30.07 21.74
N THR A 224 14.11 29.27 20.80
CA THR A 224 13.34 28.17 20.19
C THR A 224 13.68 26.79 20.76
N GLY A 225 14.88 26.61 21.31
CA GLY A 225 15.42 25.31 21.70
C GLY A 225 15.89 24.43 20.54
N CYS A 226 15.82 24.94 19.30
CA CYS A 226 16.22 24.17 18.12
C CYS A 226 17.72 24.10 17.93
N SER A 227 18.19 23.00 17.31
CA SER A 227 19.55 22.91 16.78
C SER A 227 19.75 23.84 15.59
N PRO A 228 21.02 24.26 15.27
CA PRO A 228 21.25 25.35 14.32
C PRO A 228 21.02 25.00 12.87
N HIS A 229 21.01 23.71 12.48
CA HIS A 229 21.05 23.29 11.08
C HIS A 229 20.13 22.10 10.72
N PHE A 230 19.92 21.91 9.41
CA PHE A 230 19.17 20.80 8.80
C PHE A 230 20.15 19.72 8.35
N TRP A 231 20.31 18.68 9.13
CA TRP A 231 21.10 17.53 8.76
C TRP A 231 20.25 16.56 7.92
N SER A 232 20.73 16.19 6.73
CA SER A 232 19.93 15.41 5.79
C SER A 232 19.54 14.03 6.33
N ARG A 233 20.42 13.35 7.09
CA ARG A 233 20.08 12.04 7.65
C ARG A 233 19.01 12.10 8.72
N SER A 234 18.98 13.13 9.56
CA SER A 234 17.88 13.29 10.52
C SER A 234 16.53 13.51 9.82
N LEU A 235 16.51 14.30 8.73
CA LEU A 235 15.34 14.42 7.87
C LEU A 235 14.98 13.10 7.18
N GLY A 236 15.98 12.27 6.83
CA GLY A 236 15.80 10.92 6.30
C GLY A 236 15.07 10.01 7.27
N TRP A 237 15.52 9.96 8.51
CA TRP A 237 14.84 9.23 9.59
C TRP A 237 13.41 9.71 9.78
N TYR A 238 13.20 11.02 9.76
CA TYR A 238 11.88 11.61 9.95
C TYR A 238 10.87 11.18 8.88
N VAL A 239 11.22 11.31 7.60
CA VAL A 239 10.31 10.91 6.52
C VAL A 239 10.11 9.39 6.46
N MET A 240 11.13 8.58 6.79
CA MET A 240 10.97 7.13 6.91
C MET A 240 10.00 6.77 8.04
N ALA A 241 10.15 7.40 9.22
CA ALA A 241 9.27 7.16 10.36
C ALA A 241 7.80 7.46 10.04
N VAL A 242 7.52 8.65 9.47
CA VAL A 242 6.17 9.01 9.05
C VAL A 242 5.62 8.02 8.03
N THR A 243 6.44 7.62 7.05
CA THR A 243 6.06 6.67 6.00
C THR A 243 5.71 5.30 6.58
N ASP A 244 6.50 4.78 7.51
CA ASP A 244 6.32 3.44 8.07
C ASP A 244 5.14 3.40 9.06
N VAL A 245 4.94 4.47 9.84
CA VAL A 245 3.76 4.61 10.71
C VAL A 245 2.47 4.72 9.90
N LEU A 246 2.44 5.52 8.84
CA LEU A 246 1.26 5.66 7.97
C LEU A 246 0.85 4.33 7.31
N ASP A 247 1.77 3.40 7.13
CA ASP A 247 1.48 2.07 6.57
C ASP A 247 0.66 1.20 7.53
N LEU A 248 0.74 1.48 8.81
CA LEU A 248 0.08 0.74 9.90
C LEU A 248 -1.12 1.48 10.51
N MET A 249 -1.11 2.82 10.49
CA MET A 249 -2.18 3.66 11.03
C MET A 249 -3.47 3.50 10.22
N SER A 250 -4.60 3.35 10.90
CA SER A 250 -5.93 3.27 10.26
C SER A 250 -6.20 4.49 9.36
N GLU A 251 -6.88 4.26 8.23
CA GLU A 251 -7.28 5.34 7.31
C GLU A 251 -8.22 6.34 7.98
N ASP A 252 -9.01 5.89 8.95
CA ASP A 252 -9.99 6.71 9.68
C ASP A 252 -9.39 7.42 10.92
N HIS A 253 -8.09 7.24 11.22
CA HIS A 253 -7.48 7.85 12.39
C HIS A 253 -7.48 9.40 12.29
N PRO A 254 -7.99 10.14 13.30
CA PRO A 254 -8.18 11.60 13.22
C PRO A 254 -6.92 12.39 12.89
N GLN A 255 -5.74 11.92 13.30
CA GLN A 255 -4.47 12.62 13.08
C GLN A 255 -3.75 12.19 11.78
N ARG A 256 -4.24 11.17 11.08
CA ARG A 256 -3.58 10.63 9.87
C ARG A 256 -3.31 11.70 8.81
N HIS A 257 -4.29 12.56 8.54
CA HIS A 257 -4.16 13.62 7.55
C HIS A 257 -3.04 14.62 7.90
N ARG A 258 -2.77 14.85 9.20
CA ARG A 258 -1.68 15.75 9.66
C ARG A 258 -0.31 15.12 9.42
N LEU A 259 -0.15 13.82 9.64
CA LEU A 259 1.08 13.10 9.33
C LEU A 259 1.35 13.10 7.81
N ILE A 260 0.32 12.88 7.00
CA ILE A 260 0.43 13.02 5.52
C ILE A 260 0.85 14.44 5.13
N ALA A 261 0.29 15.47 5.75
CA ALA A 261 0.66 16.87 5.49
C ALA A 261 2.13 17.16 5.86
N ILE A 262 2.64 16.62 6.97
CA ILE A 262 4.05 16.69 7.35
C ILE A 262 4.91 16.06 6.25
N LEU A 263 4.61 14.82 5.84
CA LEU A 263 5.33 14.10 4.81
C LEU A 263 5.37 14.88 3.49
N GLN A 264 4.23 15.41 3.05
CA GLN A 264 4.12 16.22 1.83
C GLN A 264 4.94 17.51 1.90
N ARG A 265 4.88 18.22 3.01
CA ARG A 265 5.63 19.47 3.22
C ARG A 265 7.13 19.22 3.21
N VAL A 266 7.62 18.27 4.00
CA VAL A 266 9.05 17.96 4.09
C VAL A 266 9.58 17.46 2.74
N SER A 267 8.85 16.54 2.08
CA SER A 267 9.22 16.03 0.76
C SER A 267 9.30 17.13 -0.29
N LYS A 268 8.32 18.05 -0.33
CA LYS A 268 8.33 19.23 -1.22
C LYS A 268 9.53 20.14 -0.95
N SER A 269 9.89 20.32 0.30
CA SER A 269 11.03 21.17 0.70
C SER A 269 12.34 20.52 0.33
N LEU A 270 12.52 19.22 0.54
CA LEU A 270 13.70 18.45 0.15
C LEU A 270 13.99 18.57 -1.36
N MET A 271 12.96 18.60 -2.21
CA MET A 271 13.14 18.72 -3.66
C MET A 271 13.83 20.02 -4.10
N ARG A 272 13.79 21.09 -3.30
CA ARG A 272 14.49 22.36 -3.60
C ARG A 272 16.01 22.23 -3.51
N TYR A 273 16.49 21.28 -2.69
CA TYR A 273 17.91 21.10 -2.36
C TYR A 273 18.51 19.83 -2.98
N ARG A 274 17.72 19.12 -3.78
CA ARG A 274 18.14 17.91 -4.48
C ARG A 274 19.17 18.27 -5.57
N ASP A 275 20.27 17.56 -5.62
CA ASP A 275 21.21 17.67 -6.74
C ASP A 275 20.53 17.20 -8.04
N ARG A 276 20.55 18.07 -9.05
CA ARG A 276 19.81 17.80 -10.31
C ARG A 276 20.49 16.73 -11.18
N LYS A 277 21.81 16.56 -11.05
CA LYS A 277 22.58 15.62 -11.86
C LYS A 277 22.44 14.19 -11.34
N THR A 278 22.64 14.00 -10.04
CA THR A 278 22.62 12.69 -9.39
C THR A 278 21.27 12.32 -8.78
N GLY A 279 20.45 13.32 -8.48
CA GLY A 279 19.22 13.12 -7.74
C GLY A 279 19.42 12.84 -6.25
N MET A 280 20.60 13.01 -5.71
CA MET A 280 20.98 12.81 -4.31
C MET A 280 20.90 14.12 -3.52
N TRP A 281 21.11 14.02 -2.20
CA TRP A 281 21.18 15.18 -1.30
C TRP A 281 22.53 15.26 -0.61
N TYR A 282 22.87 16.49 -0.21
CA TYR A 282 24.11 16.79 0.49
C TYR A 282 23.98 16.50 1.98
N GLN A 283 25.10 16.24 2.69
CA GLN A 283 25.17 16.01 4.13
C GLN A 283 24.43 17.12 4.90
N MET A 284 24.69 18.37 4.56
CA MET A 284 23.98 19.54 5.07
C MET A 284 23.02 20.06 3.99
N THR A 285 21.73 19.82 4.20
CA THR A 285 20.66 19.92 3.20
C THR A 285 20.66 21.24 2.44
N VAL A 286 20.72 22.37 3.16
CA VAL A 286 20.53 23.71 2.58
C VAL A 286 21.80 24.39 2.09
N PHE A 287 22.94 23.70 2.11
CA PHE A 287 24.23 24.26 1.75
C PHE A 287 24.96 23.51 0.62
N PRO A 288 24.32 23.23 -0.53
CA PRO A 288 24.87 22.32 -1.55
C PRO A 288 26.25 22.76 -2.10
N LYS A 289 26.57 24.04 -2.07
CA LYS A 289 27.84 24.59 -2.62
C LYS A 289 28.85 24.99 -1.55
N ARG A 290 28.55 24.81 -0.26
CA ARG A 290 29.47 25.20 0.81
C ARG A 290 30.66 24.25 0.86
N LYS A 291 31.86 24.79 1.06
CA LYS A 291 33.11 24.01 1.13
C LYS A 291 33.02 22.90 2.18
N GLY A 292 33.42 21.70 1.78
CA GLY A 292 33.39 20.48 2.64
C GLY A 292 32.11 19.71 2.61
N ASN A 293 31.00 20.28 2.09
CA ASN A 293 29.75 19.52 1.94
C ASN A 293 29.85 18.52 0.79
N TYR A 294 29.22 17.36 0.94
CA TYR A 294 29.29 16.27 -0.02
C TYR A 294 27.91 15.60 -0.21
N LEU A 295 27.74 14.89 -1.33
CA LEU A 295 26.54 14.07 -1.56
C LEU A 295 26.55 12.89 -0.60
N GLU A 296 25.54 12.81 0.25
CA GLU A 296 25.49 11.87 1.36
C GLU A 296 24.57 10.69 1.01
N SER A 297 25.10 9.48 1.10
CA SER A 297 24.43 8.28 0.60
C SER A 297 23.29 7.80 1.50
N THR A 298 23.44 7.91 2.82
CA THR A 298 22.45 7.34 3.74
C THR A 298 21.12 8.08 3.66
N SER A 299 21.16 9.41 3.74
CA SER A 299 19.97 10.25 3.60
C SER A 299 19.32 10.12 2.21
N SER A 300 20.15 10.01 1.16
CA SER A 300 19.65 9.83 -0.21
C SER A 300 18.92 8.49 -0.37
N ALA A 301 19.40 7.41 0.24
CA ALA A 301 18.72 6.12 0.28
C ALA A 301 17.39 6.19 1.07
N MET A 302 17.39 6.88 2.21
CA MET A 302 16.20 7.11 3.04
C MET A 302 15.11 7.88 2.31
N PHE A 303 15.48 8.97 1.64
CA PHE A 303 14.52 9.76 0.83
C PHE A 303 14.01 8.94 -0.36
N CYS A 304 14.88 8.17 -1.01
CA CYS A 304 14.49 7.27 -2.10
C CYS A 304 13.44 6.26 -1.65
N TYR A 305 13.66 5.60 -0.52
CA TYR A 305 12.72 4.67 0.09
C TYR A 305 11.38 5.34 0.41
N ALA A 306 11.42 6.44 1.18
CA ALA A 306 10.22 7.13 1.61
C ALA A 306 9.41 7.65 0.42
N PHE A 307 10.05 8.20 -0.61
CA PHE A 307 9.37 8.68 -1.82
C PHE A 307 8.75 7.54 -2.62
N ALA A 308 9.47 6.44 -2.81
CA ALA A 308 8.96 5.28 -3.54
C ALA A 308 7.72 4.68 -2.85
N LYS A 309 7.82 4.41 -1.55
CA LYS A 309 6.74 3.83 -0.75
C LYS A 309 5.54 4.76 -0.67
N SER A 310 5.77 6.04 -0.35
CA SER A 310 4.69 7.01 -0.16
C SER A 310 3.95 7.35 -1.47
N ALA A 311 4.66 7.41 -2.59
CA ALA A 311 4.02 7.58 -3.90
C ALA A 311 3.19 6.34 -4.30
N ARG A 312 3.72 5.13 -4.04
CA ARG A 312 2.98 3.89 -4.26
C ARG A 312 1.72 3.78 -3.38
N ARG A 313 1.76 4.33 -2.17
CA ARG A 313 0.63 4.36 -1.24
C ARG A 313 -0.34 5.52 -1.49
N GLY A 314 -0.03 6.45 -2.40
CA GLY A 314 -0.87 7.61 -2.70
C GLY A 314 -0.78 8.75 -1.66
N TRP A 315 0.19 8.71 -0.74
CA TRP A 315 0.40 9.81 0.24
C TRP A 315 1.21 10.96 -0.36
N LEU A 316 2.03 10.67 -1.35
CA LEU A 316 2.71 11.64 -2.20
C LEU A 316 2.22 11.48 -3.65
N ASP A 317 2.29 12.57 -4.41
CA ASP A 317 2.02 12.58 -5.85
C ASP A 317 2.88 11.55 -6.61
N ALA A 318 2.35 10.94 -7.64
CA ALA A 318 3.03 9.91 -8.44
C ALA A 318 4.40 10.34 -9.00
N ARG A 319 4.61 11.66 -9.21
CA ARG A 319 5.93 12.20 -9.63
C ARG A 319 7.06 11.83 -8.67
N TYR A 320 6.77 11.62 -7.38
CA TYR A 320 7.80 11.23 -6.41
C TYR A 320 8.37 9.83 -6.68
N LEU A 321 7.60 8.94 -7.31
CA LEU A 321 8.12 7.66 -7.80
C LEU A 321 9.18 7.87 -8.89
N THR A 322 8.95 8.83 -9.81
CA THR A 322 9.96 9.20 -10.82
C THR A 322 11.21 9.78 -10.16
N TYR A 323 11.06 10.63 -9.14
CA TYR A 323 12.20 11.16 -8.38
C TYR A 323 12.97 10.06 -7.64
N ALA A 324 12.27 9.11 -7.02
CA ALA A 324 12.91 7.96 -6.37
C ALA A 324 13.71 7.11 -7.38
N ARG A 325 13.15 6.81 -8.56
CA ARG A 325 13.86 6.10 -9.64
C ARG A 325 15.13 6.85 -10.10
N GLN A 326 15.03 8.16 -10.27
CA GLN A 326 16.19 9.00 -10.62
C GLN A 326 17.24 9.01 -9.51
N THR A 327 16.84 9.10 -8.24
CA THR A 327 17.75 9.02 -7.09
C THR A 327 18.45 7.68 -7.05
N PHE A 328 17.71 6.57 -7.14
CA PHE A 328 18.30 5.23 -7.14
C PHE A 328 19.31 5.06 -8.28
N ARG A 329 18.98 5.49 -9.51
CA ARG A 329 19.90 5.48 -10.66
C ARG A 329 21.13 6.32 -10.38
N GLY A 330 20.97 7.54 -9.85
CA GLY A 330 22.09 8.39 -9.52
C GLY A 330 23.01 7.77 -8.46
N MET A 331 22.42 7.13 -7.43
CA MET A 331 23.20 6.43 -6.41
C MET A 331 23.97 5.24 -7.01
N THR A 332 23.34 4.42 -7.85
CA THR A 332 24.01 3.28 -8.49
C THR A 332 25.14 3.70 -9.43
N GLN A 333 25.07 4.89 -10.01
CA GLN A 333 26.10 5.43 -10.91
C GLN A 333 27.22 6.23 -10.20
N THR A 334 26.96 6.74 -8.99
CA THR A 334 27.85 7.71 -8.34
C THR A 334 28.51 7.16 -7.09
N VAL A 335 27.77 6.42 -6.26
CA VAL A 335 28.22 6.03 -4.91
C VAL A 335 28.14 4.52 -4.65
N LEU A 336 27.55 3.75 -5.54
CA LEU A 336 27.56 2.29 -5.44
C LEU A 336 28.70 1.74 -6.29
N ARG A 337 29.69 1.11 -5.65
CA ARG A 337 30.90 0.54 -6.28
C ARG A 337 30.77 -0.99 -6.31
N GLU A 338 31.09 -1.58 -7.45
CA GLU A 338 31.30 -3.02 -7.57
C GLU A 338 32.76 -3.35 -7.23
N ASN A 339 32.97 -4.26 -6.29
CA ASN A 339 34.29 -4.69 -5.84
C ASN A 339 34.83 -5.83 -6.75
N THR A 340 36.11 -6.13 -6.66
CA THR A 340 36.77 -7.16 -7.46
C THR A 340 36.25 -8.58 -7.17
N ASP A 341 35.69 -8.81 -6.00
CA ASP A 341 35.06 -10.06 -5.57
C ASP A 341 33.56 -10.17 -5.97
N GLY A 342 33.04 -9.16 -6.67
CA GLY A 342 31.65 -9.09 -7.12
C GLY A 342 30.66 -8.55 -6.07
N THR A 343 31.12 -8.23 -4.86
CA THR A 343 30.30 -7.55 -3.85
C THR A 343 30.07 -6.09 -4.22
N LEU A 344 29.04 -5.48 -3.61
CA LEU A 344 28.74 -4.05 -3.76
C LEU A 344 29.09 -3.31 -2.50
N SER A 345 29.73 -2.15 -2.65
CA SER A 345 29.98 -1.21 -1.55
C SER A 345 29.26 0.12 -1.78
N LEU A 346 28.52 0.57 -0.78
CA LEU A 346 27.91 1.91 -0.76
C LEU A 346 28.88 2.90 -0.13
N THR A 347 29.43 3.80 -0.94
CA THR A 347 30.40 4.80 -0.50
C THR A 347 29.73 6.10 -0.04
N GLN A 348 30.50 7.04 0.51
CA GLN A 348 30.05 8.39 0.93
C GLN A 348 28.92 8.38 1.98
N CYS A 349 29.00 7.47 2.95
CA CYS A 349 28.12 7.46 4.09
C CYS A 349 28.73 8.25 5.25
N CYS A 350 28.02 9.19 5.85
CA CYS A 350 28.38 9.78 7.12
C CYS A 350 28.38 8.70 8.22
N ALA A 351 29.47 8.57 8.99
CA ALA A 351 29.55 7.55 10.04
C ALA A 351 28.46 7.74 11.10
N VAL A 352 28.46 8.89 11.77
CA VAL A 352 27.44 9.25 12.76
C VAL A 352 27.49 10.76 12.99
N ALA A 353 26.34 11.37 13.29
CA ALA A 353 26.27 12.70 13.85
C ALA A 353 25.21 12.74 14.95
N GLY A 354 25.27 13.75 15.78
CA GLY A 354 24.33 13.92 16.89
C GLY A 354 24.53 15.28 17.56
N LEU A 355 23.94 15.48 18.72
CA LEU A 355 23.96 16.73 19.46
C LEU A 355 24.43 16.47 20.91
N GLY A 356 25.17 17.40 21.48
CA GLY A 356 25.72 17.26 22.85
C GLY A 356 26.69 16.09 23.01
N GLY A 357 26.79 15.56 24.21
CA GLY A 357 27.66 14.42 24.53
C GLY A 357 29.12 14.76 24.80
N LYS A 358 29.97 13.72 24.79
CA LYS A 358 31.42 13.87 25.01
C LYS A 358 32.17 13.06 23.95
N PRO A 359 33.02 13.67 23.06
CA PRO A 359 33.22 15.14 22.93
C PRO A 359 31.92 15.86 22.59
N TYR A 360 31.84 17.15 22.92
CA TYR A 360 30.62 17.93 22.73
C TYR A 360 30.35 18.23 21.25
N ARG A 361 29.17 17.86 20.77
CA ARG A 361 28.69 18.03 19.40
C ARG A 361 27.77 19.25 19.36
N ASN A 362 28.29 20.36 18.84
CA ASN A 362 27.64 21.67 18.91
C ASN A 362 26.58 21.90 17.80
N GLY A 363 26.39 20.94 16.88
CA GLY A 363 25.45 21.05 15.77
C GLY A 363 25.81 22.09 14.72
N SER A 364 27.04 22.65 14.73
CA SER A 364 27.49 23.60 13.69
C SER A 364 27.72 22.92 12.34
N TYR A 365 27.77 23.72 11.28
CA TYR A 365 28.12 23.23 9.95
C TYR A 365 29.46 22.49 9.95
N GLU A 366 30.47 23.12 10.57
CA GLU A 366 31.84 22.60 10.67
C GLU A 366 31.87 21.26 11.39
N TYR A 367 31.07 21.10 12.46
CA TYR A 367 30.91 19.82 13.14
C TYR A 367 30.35 18.74 12.21
N TYR A 368 29.22 19.00 11.52
CA TYR A 368 28.61 17.98 10.67
C TYR A 368 29.50 17.52 9.52
N ILE A 369 30.29 18.44 8.92
CA ILE A 369 31.19 18.09 7.82
C ILE A 369 32.52 17.48 8.29
N SER A 370 32.85 17.56 9.58
CA SER A 370 34.02 16.92 10.18
C SER A 370 33.78 15.45 10.55
N GLU A 371 32.53 15.01 10.57
CA GLU A 371 32.21 13.61 10.85
C GLU A 371 32.80 12.68 9.78
N PRO A 372 33.37 11.52 10.18
CA PRO A 372 34.01 10.61 9.25
C PRO A 372 33.05 10.13 8.15
N ILE A 373 33.57 10.07 6.93
CA ILE A 373 32.90 9.42 5.79
C ILE A 373 33.42 7.99 5.70
N ARG A 374 32.53 7.03 5.51
CA ARG A 374 32.88 5.62 5.41
C ARG A 374 32.04 4.91 4.34
N ASP A 375 32.50 3.74 3.91
CA ASP A 375 31.76 2.85 3.03
C ASP A 375 30.92 1.88 3.85
N ASP A 376 29.90 1.27 3.23
CA ASP A 376 29.09 0.16 3.76
C ASP A 376 28.43 0.42 5.13
N ASP A 377 28.07 1.68 5.37
CA ASP A 377 27.35 2.02 6.60
C ASP A 377 25.95 1.39 6.61
N PRO A 378 25.57 0.64 7.66
CA PRO A 378 24.28 -0.04 7.75
C PRO A 378 23.09 0.93 7.65
N LYS A 379 23.26 2.19 8.08
CA LYS A 379 22.25 3.24 7.98
C LYS A 379 21.98 3.68 6.54
N GLY A 380 22.87 3.34 5.61
CA GLY A 380 22.68 3.52 4.16
C GLY A 380 22.28 2.23 3.45
N ILE A 381 22.94 1.11 3.78
CA ILE A 381 22.67 -0.20 3.15
C ILE A 381 21.21 -0.64 3.39
N GLY A 382 20.72 -0.59 4.63
CA GLY A 382 19.34 -0.97 4.95
C GLY A 382 18.30 -0.17 4.14
N PRO A 383 18.28 1.17 4.21
CA PRO A 383 17.39 1.99 3.40
C PRO A 383 17.56 1.81 1.89
N LEU A 384 18.77 1.57 1.38
CA LEU A 384 18.99 1.33 -0.06
C LEU A 384 18.37 0.00 -0.51
N ILE A 385 18.50 -1.07 0.29
CA ILE A 385 17.79 -2.35 0.06
C ILE A 385 16.28 -2.11 0.05
N MET A 386 15.75 -1.43 1.07
CA MET A 386 14.32 -1.15 1.16
C MET A 386 13.83 -0.28 0.00
N ALA A 387 14.63 0.71 -0.45
CA ALA A 387 14.32 1.52 -1.63
C ALA A 387 14.27 0.69 -2.91
N ALA A 388 15.23 -0.22 -3.10
CA ALA A 388 15.24 -1.15 -4.23
C ALA A 388 13.99 -2.03 -4.25
N LEU A 389 13.58 -2.58 -3.10
CA LEU A 389 12.37 -3.38 -3.00
C LEU A 389 11.09 -2.57 -3.28
N GLU A 390 10.97 -1.34 -2.76
CA GLU A 390 9.82 -0.48 -3.05
C GLU A 390 9.75 -0.08 -4.52
N LEU A 391 10.88 0.21 -5.14
CA LEU A 391 10.96 0.48 -6.57
C LEU A 391 10.63 -0.76 -7.41
N ASN A 392 11.07 -1.94 -6.99
CA ASN A 392 10.68 -3.21 -7.62
C ASN A 392 9.16 -3.40 -7.53
N ARG A 393 8.57 -3.21 -6.35
CA ARG A 393 7.12 -3.27 -6.12
C ARG A 393 6.35 -2.22 -6.92
N SER A 394 6.97 -1.15 -7.37
CA SER A 394 6.39 -0.09 -8.18
C SER A 394 6.56 -0.29 -9.70
N GLN A 395 7.14 -1.40 -10.15
CA GLN A 395 7.26 -1.72 -11.57
C GLN A 395 6.04 -2.48 -12.06
N ALA A 396 5.35 -1.95 -13.07
CA ALA A 396 4.41 -2.75 -13.85
C ALA A 396 5.17 -3.64 -14.84
N ASP A 397 4.58 -4.81 -15.15
CA ASP A 397 5.13 -5.69 -16.19
C ASP A 397 4.75 -5.18 -17.58
N ILE A 398 3.56 -4.60 -17.69
CA ILE A 398 3.01 -4.01 -18.91
C ILE A 398 2.38 -2.66 -18.57
N VAL A 399 2.54 -1.69 -19.42
CA VAL A 399 1.89 -0.37 -19.33
C VAL A 399 0.98 -0.17 -20.53
N VAL A 400 -0.30 0.17 -20.25
CA VAL A 400 -1.28 0.55 -21.28
C VAL A 400 -1.48 2.06 -21.23
N ALA A 401 -1.28 2.73 -22.37
CA ALA A 401 -1.48 4.17 -22.52
C ALA A 401 -1.97 4.52 -23.92
N GLN A 402 -3.11 5.21 -24.02
CA GLN A 402 -3.76 5.55 -25.30
C GLN A 402 -2.90 6.47 -26.18
N ASP A 403 -2.08 7.33 -25.57
CA ASP A 403 -1.17 8.25 -26.28
C ASP A 403 0.03 7.54 -26.92
N GLY A 404 0.20 6.23 -26.64
CA GLY A 404 1.32 5.43 -27.16
C GLY A 404 2.58 5.51 -26.31
N SER A 405 2.54 6.12 -25.14
CA SER A 405 3.67 6.15 -24.18
C SER A 405 3.86 4.82 -23.42
N GLY A 406 2.86 3.92 -23.49
CA GLY A 406 2.91 2.57 -22.91
C GLY A 406 3.35 1.49 -23.89
N ASP A 407 3.34 0.25 -23.44
CA ASP A 407 3.65 -0.93 -24.24
C ASP A 407 2.51 -1.25 -25.23
N TYR A 408 1.26 -0.97 -24.83
CA TYR A 408 0.04 -1.18 -25.60
C TYR A 408 -0.88 0.04 -25.49
N ARG A 409 -1.78 0.19 -26.50
CA ARG A 409 -2.77 1.27 -26.53
C ARG A 409 -4.14 0.84 -25.97
N THR A 410 -4.41 -0.46 -25.97
CA THR A 410 -5.68 -1.03 -25.48
C THR A 410 -5.43 -2.07 -24.39
N LEU A 411 -6.43 -2.28 -23.51
CA LEU A 411 -6.34 -3.28 -22.45
C LEU A 411 -6.38 -4.69 -23.05
N GLN A 412 -7.18 -4.91 -24.11
CA GLN A 412 -7.28 -6.23 -24.71
C GLN A 412 -5.96 -6.67 -25.34
N GLU A 413 -5.24 -5.78 -26.03
CA GLU A 413 -3.90 -6.08 -26.55
C GLU A 413 -2.94 -6.48 -25.42
N ALA A 414 -2.94 -5.73 -24.31
CA ALA A 414 -2.10 -6.04 -23.16
C ALA A 414 -2.44 -7.39 -22.54
N VAL A 415 -3.73 -7.70 -22.36
CA VAL A 415 -4.17 -9.01 -21.84
C VAL A 415 -3.80 -10.15 -22.79
N ASN A 416 -3.97 -9.96 -24.10
CA ASN A 416 -3.60 -10.96 -25.10
C ASN A 416 -2.10 -11.28 -25.10
N ALA A 417 -1.26 -10.27 -24.85
CA ALA A 417 0.21 -10.42 -24.78
C ALA A 417 0.69 -11.16 -23.52
N VAL A 418 -0.13 -11.26 -22.49
CA VAL A 418 0.22 -12.03 -21.27
C VAL A 418 0.18 -13.53 -21.62
N PRO A 419 1.24 -14.32 -21.30
CA PRO A 419 1.22 -15.77 -21.53
C PRO A 419 0.09 -16.48 -20.78
N ASP A 420 -0.44 -17.57 -21.36
CA ASP A 420 -1.44 -18.40 -20.73
C ASP A 420 -0.85 -19.28 -19.60
N TYR A 421 -1.65 -19.63 -18.61
CA TYR A 421 -1.35 -20.59 -17.52
C TYR A 421 -0.03 -20.33 -16.80
N ARG A 422 0.38 -19.07 -16.68
CA ARG A 422 1.62 -18.70 -16.01
C ARG A 422 1.55 -18.94 -14.51
N LYS A 423 2.71 -19.13 -13.90
CA LYS A 423 2.85 -19.36 -12.44
C LYS A 423 3.19 -18.08 -11.67
N GLN A 424 3.39 -16.97 -12.35
CA GLN A 424 3.72 -15.68 -11.72
C GLN A 424 2.71 -14.63 -12.13
N ARG A 425 2.37 -13.76 -11.18
CA ARG A 425 1.44 -12.66 -11.42
C ARG A 425 2.03 -11.65 -12.42
N THR A 426 1.22 -11.21 -13.36
CA THR A 426 1.54 -10.10 -14.25
C THR A 426 0.75 -8.87 -13.83
N VAL A 427 1.41 -7.74 -13.74
CA VAL A 427 0.81 -6.45 -13.42
C VAL A 427 0.71 -5.60 -14.69
N ILE A 428 -0.51 -5.24 -15.05
CA ILE A 428 -0.80 -4.29 -16.12
C ILE A 428 -1.19 -2.97 -15.47
N ARG A 429 -0.36 -1.94 -15.64
CA ARG A 429 -0.70 -0.57 -15.29
C ARG A 429 -1.49 0.06 -16.42
N ILE A 430 -2.61 0.69 -16.10
CA ILE A 430 -3.47 1.37 -17.05
C ILE A 430 -3.37 2.86 -16.77
N CYS A 431 -2.75 3.62 -17.66
CA CYS A 431 -2.66 5.07 -17.55
C CYS A 431 -4.04 5.73 -17.65
N GLN A 432 -4.16 6.93 -17.12
CA GLN A 432 -5.39 7.72 -17.21
C GLN A 432 -5.90 7.80 -18.67
N GLY A 433 -7.20 7.67 -18.85
CA GLY A 433 -7.84 7.69 -20.16
C GLY A 433 -9.20 6.98 -20.16
N THR A 434 -9.96 7.15 -21.25
CA THR A 434 -11.21 6.42 -21.46
C THR A 434 -11.02 5.37 -22.55
N TYR A 435 -10.86 4.13 -22.13
CA TYR A 435 -10.67 2.96 -22.98
C TYR A 435 -12.04 2.43 -23.42
N ARG A 436 -12.40 2.73 -24.66
CA ARG A 436 -13.69 2.30 -25.22
C ARG A 436 -13.54 0.96 -25.91
N GLU A 437 -13.61 -0.10 -25.13
CA GLU A 437 -13.44 -1.48 -25.58
C GLU A 437 -14.19 -2.46 -24.67
N LYS A 438 -14.59 -3.61 -25.22
CA LYS A 438 -15.02 -4.76 -24.44
C LYS A 438 -13.77 -5.56 -24.05
N LEU A 439 -13.56 -5.77 -22.76
CA LEU A 439 -12.40 -6.51 -22.26
C LEU A 439 -12.81 -7.95 -21.90
N ILE A 440 -12.15 -8.92 -22.52
CA ILE A 440 -12.33 -10.34 -22.26
C ILE A 440 -11.04 -10.91 -21.65
N ILE A 441 -11.16 -11.50 -20.47
CA ILE A 441 -10.06 -12.15 -19.76
C ILE A 441 -10.42 -13.63 -19.57
N PRO A 442 -9.94 -14.53 -20.43
CA PRO A 442 -10.27 -15.95 -20.33
C PRO A 442 -9.59 -16.62 -19.13
N ALA A 443 -10.05 -17.80 -18.73
CA ALA A 443 -9.55 -18.58 -17.60
C ALA A 443 -8.03 -18.85 -17.67
N SER A 444 -7.46 -18.96 -18.89
CA SER A 444 -6.03 -19.14 -19.09
C SER A 444 -5.17 -17.96 -18.62
N LYS A 445 -5.75 -16.76 -18.41
CA LYS A 445 -5.06 -15.54 -17.98
C LYS A 445 -5.07 -15.34 -16.46
N GLN A 446 -5.00 -16.41 -15.69
CA GLN A 446 -4.91 -16.38 -14.21
C GLN A 446 -3.75 -15.52 -13.70
N LEU A 447 -3.77 -15.15 -12.42
CA LEU A 447 -2.73 -14.34 -11.76
C LEU A 447 -2.47 -12.99 -12.46
N LEU A 448 -3.53 -12.26 -12.80
CA LEU A 448 -3.46 -10.95 -13.46
C LEU A 448 -3.81 -9.84 -12.48
N SER A 449 -3.09 -8.72 -12.54
CA SER A 449 -3.46 -7.47 -11.87
C SER A 449 -3.68 -6.37 -12.90
N LEU A 450 -4.84 -5.72 -12.85
CA LEU A 450 -5.18 -4.53 -13.63
C LEU A 450 -5.20 -3.33 -12.68
N ILE A 451 -4.27 -2.40 -12.85
CA ILE A 451 -4.10 -1.26 -11.94
C ILE A 451 -4.25 0.05 -12.71
N GLY A 452 -5.36 0.73 -12.53
CA GLY A 452 -5.56 2.08 -13.05
C GLY A 452 -4.74 3.11 -12.26
N ASP A 453 -4.39 4.22 -12.90
CA ASP A 453 -3.72 5.32 -12.21
C ASP A 453 -4.64 5.94 -11.14
N ASP A 454 -5.93 6.11 -11.48
CA ASP A 454 -6.97 6.62 -10.58
C ASP A 454 -8.35 6.25 -11.12
N ALA A 455 -9.26 5.79 -10.26
CA ALA A 455 -10.60 5.35 -10.67
C ALA A 455 -11.46 6.47 -11.28
N ALA A 456 -11.22 7.73 -10.94
CA ALA A 456 -11.95 8.84 -11.53
C ALA A 456 -11.53 9.15 -12.97
N THR A 457 -10.27 8.89 -13.29
CA THR A 457 -9.65 9.28 -14.57
C THR A 457 -9.28 8.10 -15.48
N THR A 458 -9.30 6.86 -14.96
CA THR A 458 -9.03 5.64 -15.75
C THR A 458 -10.32 4.85 -15.89
N ARG A 459 -10.84 4.78 -17.12
CA ARG A 459 -12.16 4.23 -17.39
C ARG A 459 -12.13 3.23 -18.53
N LEU A 460 -12.67 2.03 -18.29
CA LEU A 460 -13.05 1.06 -19.30
C LEU A 460 -14.57 1.17 -19.54
N THR A 461 -15.01 1.40 -20.78
CA THR A 461 -16.44 1.58 -21.10
C THR A 461 -16.82 0.90 -22.40
N TRP A 462 -18.02 0.31 -22.43
CA TRP A 462 -18.63 -0.28 -23.61
C TRP A 462 -20.14 -0.23 -23.51
N GLY A 463 -20.85 -0.34 -24.65
CA GLY A 463 -22.29 -0.11 -24.71
C GLY A 463 -23.12 -1.31 -25.19
N ASN A 464 -22.71 -2.54 -24.90
CA ASN A 464 -23.50 -3.72 -25.24
C ASN A 464 -24.65 -3.91 -24.23
N TYR A 465 -25.79 -4.43 -24.71
CA TYR A 465 -26.93 -4.85 -23.89
C TYR A 465 -27.49 -6.22 -24.35
N ALA A 466 -28.18 -6.91 -23.47
CA ALA A 466 -28.55 -8.30 -23.66
C ALA A 466 -29.32 -8.59 -24.96
N LYS A 467 -30.19 -7.68 -25.35
CA LYS A 467 -31.05 -7.84 -26.54
C LYS A 467 -30.38 -7.46 -27.87
N MET A 468 -29.11 -7.01 -27.85
CA MET A 468 -28.40 -6.76 -29.12
C MET A 468 -28.23 -8.07 -29.90
N PRO A 469 -28.34 -8.03 -31.25
CA PRO A 469 -28.02 -9.18 -32.08
C PRO A 469 -26.56 -9.65 -31.82
N SER A 470 -26.39 -10.96 -31.77
CA SER A 470 -25.05 -11.55 -31.67
C SER A 470 -24.29 -11.35 -33.01
N PRO A 471 -23.05 -10.83 -32.99
CA PRO A 471 -22.25 -10.70 -34.21
C PRO A 471 -21.84 -12.05 -34.83
N LEU A 472 -21.85 -13.13 -34.02
CA LEU A 472 -21.47 -14.47 -34.46
C LEU A 472 -22.68 -15.30 -34.89
N PHE A 473 -23.85 -15.05 -34.32
CA PHE A 473 -25.10 -15.80 -34.55
C PHE A 473 -26.22 -14.78 -34.74
N PRO A 474 -26.51 -14.35 -36.02
CA PRO A 474 -27.45 -13.27 -36.30
C PRO A 474 -28.88 -13.47 -35.80
N ASP A 475 -29.30 -14.72 -35.62
CA ASP A 475 -30.63 -15.10 -35.10
C ASP A 475 -30.69 -15.14 -33.58
N GLU A 476 -29.57 -14.90 -32.89
CA GLU A 476 -29.45 -14.89 -31.44
C GLU A 476 -29.12 -13.48 -30.90
N THR A 477 -29.37 -13.29 -29.62
CA THR A 477 -28.94 -12.07 -28.93
C THR A 477 -27.68 -12.33 -28.11
N LEU A 478 -26.99 -11.26 -27.69
CA LEU A 478 -25.79 -11.36 -26.83
C LEU A 478 -26.11 -12.02 -25.49
N GLY A 479 -27.34 -11.92 -25.01
CA GLY A 479 -27.72 -12.34 -23.68
C GLY A 479 -27.06 -11.48 -22.57
N THR A 480 -27.39 -11.74 -21.33
CA THR A 480 -26.91 -10.97 -20.18
C THR A 480 -25.37 -11.02 -20.08
N SER A 481 -24.75 -12.19 -20.14
CA SER A 481 -23.29 -12.36 -20.07
C SER A 481 -22.58 -11.70 -21.26
N GLY A 482 -23.11 -11.84 -22.47
CA GLY A 482 -22.53 -11.23 -23.67
C GLY A 482 -22.60 -9.70 -23.69
N SER A 483 -23.41 -9.08 -22.84
CA SER A 483 -23.50 -7.63 -22.71
C SER A 483 -22.37 -6.99 -21.92
N ALA A 484 -21.55 -7.78 -21.20
CA ALA A 484 -20.56 -7.27 -20.27
C ALA A 484 -19.47 -6.42 -20.95
N THR A 485 -19.12 -5.31 -20.31
CA THR A 485 -17.95 -4.48 -20.65
C THR A 485 -16.65 -5.19 -20.25
N LEU A 486 -16.54 -5.62 -19.00
CA LEU A 486 -15.52 -6.57 -18.54
C LEU A 486 -16.15 -7.96 -18.44
N TYR A 487 -15.62 -8.92 -19.14
CA TYR A 487 -15.95 -10.34 -19.02
C TYR A 487 -14.71 -11.10 -18.56
N THR A 488 -14.75 -11.75 -17.39
CA THR A 488 -13.58 -12.47 -16.86
C THR A 488 -13.94 -13.82 -16.29
N GLU A 489 -13.12 -14.82 -16.64
CA GLU A 489 -13.13 -16.20 -16.11
C GLU A 489 -11.82 -16.50 -15.37
N ALA A 490 -10.92 -15.50 -15.25
CA ALA A 490 -9.58 -15.71 -14.71
C ALA A 490 -9.58 -15.79 -13.20
N ASP A 491 -9.01 -16.86 -12.66
CA ASP A 491 -8.68 -17.00 -11.25
C ASP A 491 -7.59 -16.02 -10.82
N ASP A 492 -7.60 -15.69 -9.52
CA ASP A 492 -6.60 -14.80 -8.92
C ASP A 492 -6.47 -13.44 -9.62
N LEU A 493 -7.57 -12.95 -10.19
CA LEU A 493 -7.63 -11.60 -10.79
C LEU A 493 -7.68 -10.54 -9.69
N TYR A 494 -6.89 -9.50 -9.87
CA TYR A 494 -6.89 -8.31 -9.02
C TYR A 494 -7.12 -7.05 -9.84
N VAL A 495 -8.13 -6.26 -9.50
CA VAL A 495 -8.47 -5.00 -10.20
C VAL A 495 -8.49 -3.86 -9.19
N GLU A 496 -7.80 -2.77 -9.51
CA GLU A 496 -7.72 -1.62 -8.60
C GLU A 496 -7.69 -0.29 -9.34
N ASN A 497 -8.29 0.74 -8.73
CA ASN A 497 -8.33 2.12 -9.24
C ASN A 497 -8.86 2.23 -10.67
N LEU A 498 -9.88 1.48 -11.03
CA LEU A 498 -10.45 1.44 -12.38
C LEU A 498 -11.97 1.67 -12.34
N THR A 499 -12.47 2.55 -13.19
CA THR A 499 -13.90 2.61 -13.49
C THR A 499 -14.21 1.62 -14.62
N ILE A 500 -15.18 0.75 -14.37
CA ILE A 500 -15.73 -0.17 -15.38
C ILE A 500 -17.20 0.21 -15.57
N GLN A 501 -17.56 0.64 -16.78
CA GLN A 501 -18.85 1.19 -17.08
C GLN A 501 -19.51 0.49 -18.27
N ASN A 502 -20.79 0.16 -18.14
CA ASN A 502 -21.64 -0.10 -19.30
C ASN A 502 -22.47 1.15 -19.59
N ASP A 503 -22.30 1.73 -20.77
CA ASP A 503 -22.94 2.96 -21.20
C ASP A 503 -24.07 2.75 -22.24
N ALA A 504 -24.62 1.53 -22.33
CA ALA A 504 -25.72 1.22 -23.25
C ALA A 504 -27.00 2.02 -23.01
N GLY A 505 -27.22 2.49 -21.78
CA GLY A 505 -28.37 3.33 -21.42
C GLY A 505 -29.23 2.76 -20.28
N ALA A 506 -30.37 3.40 -20.07
CA ALA A 506 -31.29 3.04 -18.99
C ALA A 506 -31.94 1.67 -19.21
N GLY A 507 -32.08 0.86 -18.15
CA GLY A 507 -32.67 -0.47 -18.23
C GLY A 507 -34.07 -0.53 -18.82
N LYS A 508 -34.91 0.52 -18.63
CA LYS A 508 -36.22 0.64 -19.27
C LYS A 508 -36.15 0.66 -20.82
N ALA A 509 -35.06 1.16 -21.40
CA ALA A 509 -34.84 1.26 -22.81
C ALA A 509 -34.12 0.02 -23.39
N VAL A 510 -33.08 -0.47 -22.72
CA VAL A 510 -32.19 -1.50 -23.29
C VAL A 510 -32.29 -2.85 -22.58
N GLY A 511 -32.82 -2.89 -21.33
CA GLY A 511 -32.82 -4.08 -20.50
C GLY A 511 -31.48 -4.28 -19.76
N GLN A 512 -31.05 -5.53 -19.65
CA GLN A 512 -29.83 -5.93 -18.96
C GLN A 512 -28.58 -5.43 -19.71
N ALA A 513 -27.65 -4.79 -19.00
CA ALA A 513 -26.42 -4.23 -19.56
C ALA A 513 -25.31 -4.27 -18.52
N VAL A 514 -24.52 -5.32 -18.53
CA VAL A 514 -23.54 -5.65 -17.50
C VAL A 514 -22.28 -4.79 -17.63
N ALA A 515 -21.85 -4.15 -16.55
CA ALA A 515 -20.54 -3.51 -16.50
C ALA A 515 -19.42 -4.56 -16.27
N ALA A 516 -19.61 -5.44 -15.30
CA ALA A 516 -18.65 -6.50 -15.01
C ALA A 516 -19.32 -7.85 -14.82
N HIS A 517 -18.92 -8.84 -15.61
CA HIS A 517 -19.21 -10.26 -15.45
C HIS A 517 -17.98 -10.96 -14.90
N VAL A 518 -18.10 -11.56 -13.71
CA VAL A 518 -16.97 -12.13 -12.96
C VAL A 518 -17.28 -13.58 -12.59
N SER A 519 -16.54 -14.54 -13.14
CA SER A 519 -16.71 -15.96 -12.87
C SER A 519 -15.45 -16.65 -12.32
N GLY A 520 -14.28 -16.03 -12.39
CA GLY A 520 -13.06 -16.57 -11.78
C GLY A 520 -13.13 -16.68 -10.25
N ASP A 521 -12.36 -17.59 -9.69
CA ASP A 521 -12.20 -17.76 -8.23
C ASP A 521 -11.10 -16.85 -7.67
N ARG A 522 -11.19 -16.45 -6.40
CA ARG A 522 -10.24 -15.56 -5.70
C ARG A 522 -10.03 -14.22 -6.40
N VAL A 523 -11.14 -13.59 -6.80
CA VAL A 523 -11.13 -12.30 -7.50
C VAL A 523 -11.27 -11.15 -6.51
N VAL A 524 -10.43 -10.11 -6.66
CA VAL A 524 -10.45 -8.92 -5.82
C VAL A 524 -10.64 -7.66 -6.64
N PHE A 525 -11.63 -6.85 -6.28
CA PHE A 525 -11.79 -5.46 -6.73
C PHE A 525 -11.56 -4.51 -5.57
N ARG A 526 -10.71 -3.52 -5.77
CA ARG A 526 -10.39 -2.54 -4.74
C ARG A 526 -10.39 -1.11 -5.29
N ARG A 527 -11.07 -0.20 -4.61
CA ARG A 527 -11.19 1.22 -5.03
C ARG A 527 -11.61 1.38 -6.49
N CYS A 528 -12.46 0.46 -6.96
CA CYS A 528 -13.02 0.48 -8.30
C CYS A 528 -14.39 1.14 -8.32
N ARG A 529 -14.83 1.57 -9.51
CA ARG A 529 -16.17 2.05 -9.75
C ARG A 529 -16.85 1.15 -10.77
N LEU A 530 -17.95 0.51 -10.39
CA LEU A 530 -18.77 -0.30 -11.29
C LEU A 530 -20.04 0.48 -11.60
N ILE A 531 -20.15 0.95 -12.84
CA ILE A 531 -21.15 1.93 -13.28
C ILE A 531 -22.05 1.31 -14.34
N GLY A 532 -23.34 1.24 -14.05
CA GLY A 532 -24.34 0.70 -14.96
C GLY A 532 -25.76 1.12 -14.61
N ASN A 533 -26.70 0.35 -15.09
CA ASN A 533 -28.13 0.49 -14.81
C ASN A 533 -28.73 -0.83 -14.33
N GLN A 534 -29.52 -1.52 -15.17
CA GLN A 534 -30.00 -2.86 -14.84
C GLN A 534 -28.88 -3.87 -15.00
N ASP A 535 -28.68 -4.73 -13.98
CA ASP A 535 -27.71 -5.84 -14.01
C ASP A 535 -26.24 -5.36 -14.10
N THR A 536 -25.81 -4.38 -13.29
CA THR A 536 -24.47 -3.78 -13.38
C THR A 536 -23.34 -4.77 -13.09
N LEU A 537 -23.44 -5.52 -11.96
CA LEU A 537 -22.41 -6.46 -11.53
C LEU A 537 -22.97 -7.88 -11.50
N PHE A 538 -22.48 -8.73 -12.37
CA PHE A 538 -22.81 -10.14 -12.43
C PHE A 538 -21.71 -10.99 -11.78
N THR A 539 -21.95 -11.44 -10.58
CA THR A 539 -21.05 -12.34 -9.84
C THR A 539 -21.42 -13.78 -10.21
N TYR A 540 -20.82 -14.25 -11.30
CA TYR A 540 -21.15 -15.53 -11.92
C TYR A 540 -20.35 -16.69 -11.30
N GLU A 541 -20.72 -17.92 -11.59
CA GLU A 541 -20.13 -19.21 -11.29
C GLU A 541 -20.30 -19.68 -9.82
N GLU A 542 -20.74 -20.90 -9.69
CA GLU A 542 -20.85 -21.62 -8.41
C GLU A 542 -19.43 -21.89 -7.85
N GLY A 543 -19.23 -21.64 -6.55
CA GLY A 543 -17.93 -21.80 -5.92
C GLY A 543 -16.93 -20.65 -6.15
N SER A 544 -17.21 -19.68 -7.03
CA SER A 544 -16.41 -18.48 -7.18
C SER A 544 -16.44 -17.65 -5.90
N ARG A 545 -15.25 -17.20 -5.45
CA ARG A 545 -15.06 -16.35 -4.27
C ARG A 545 -14.58 -14.98 -4.72
N GLN A 546 -15.33 -13.93 -4.36
CA GLN A 546 -15.11 -12.58 -4.85
C GLN A 546 -15.10 -11.58 -3.70
N TYR A 547 -14.17 -10.65 -3.72
CA TYR A 547 -14.00 -9.62 -2.71
C TYR A 547 -13.99 -8.22 -3.32
N TYR A 548 -14.89 -7.37 -2.86
CA TYR A 548 -15.03 -5.97 -3.28
C TYR A 548 -14.76 -5.08 -2.08
N LYS A 549 -13.70 -4.25 -2.13
CA LYS A 549 -13.31 -3.39 -1.03
C LYS A 549 -13.19 -1.94 -1.48
N ASP A 550 -13.79 -1.03 -0.70
CA ASP A 550 -13.74 0.42 -0.93
C ASP A 550 -14.22 0.80 -2.35
N CYS A 551 -15.15 0.03 -2.90
CA CYS A 551 -15.68 0.22 -4.25
C CYS A 551 -16.95 1.07 -4.25
N TYR A 552 -17.18 1.74 -5.38
CA TYR A 552 -18.46 2.40 -5.70
C TYR A 552 -19.21 1.55 -6.73
N ILE A 553 -20.43 1.13 -6.42
CA ILE A 553 -21.27 0.30 -7.30
C ILE A 553 -22.62 0.97 -7.44
N GLU A 554 -23.03 1.27 -8.68
CA GLU A 554 -24.31 1.92 -8.95
C GLU A 554 -25.15 1.15 -9.97
N GLY A 555 -26.47 1.26 -9.84
CA GLY A 555 -27.40 0.70 -10.80
C GLY A 555 -28.87 1.01 -10.50
N THR A 556 -29.74 0.40 -11.29
CA THR A 556 -31.20 0.56 -11.14
C THR A 556 -31.87 -0.67 -10.57
N THR A 557 -31.88 -1.79 -11.30
CA THR A 557 -32.60 -3.02 -10.99
C THR A 557 -31.62 -4.16 -10.91
N ASP A 558 -31.69 -4.97 -9.83
CA ASP A 558 -30.89 -6.19 -9.66
C ASP A 558 -29.40 -5.98 -9.96
N PHE A 559 -28.90 -4.80 -9.59
CA PHE A 559 -27.60 -4.36 -10.10
C PHE A 559 -26.39 -5.04 -9.44
N ILE A 560 -26.62 -5.93 -8.45
CA ILE A 560 -25.68 -6.92 -7.93
C ILE A 560 -26.39 -8.26 -7.93
N PHE A 561 -26.00 -9.19 -8.80
CA PHE A 561 -26.73 -10.43 -8.99
C PHE A 561 -25.79 -11.61 -9.37
N GLY A 562 -26.25 -12.83 -9.13
CA GLY A 562 -25.52 -14.06 -9.47
C GLY A 562 -25.38 -15.06 -8.34
N TRP A 563 -24.44 -16.00 -8.49
CA TRP A 563 -24.30 -17.22 -7.66
C TRP A 563 -23.11 -17.20 -6.71
N ALA A 564 -22.08 -16.38 -6.96
CA ALA A 564 -20.82 -16.43 -6.26
C ALA A 564 -20.96 -16.15 -4.75
N THR A 565 -20.01 -16.62 -3.97
CA THR A 565 -19.75 -16.09 -2.64
C THR A 565 -19.03 -14.75 -2.76
N ALA A 566 -19.72 -13.64 -2.50
CA ALA A 566 -19.16 -12.31 -2.67
C ALA A 566 -19.27 -11.48 -1.39
N VAL A 567 -18.13 -10.91 -0.96
CA VAL A 567 -18.05 -10.03 0.21
C VAL A 567 -17.75 -8.60 -0.26
N PHE A 568 -18.60 -7.67 0.18
CA PHE A 568 -18.50 -6.23 -0.09
C PHE A 568 -18.13 -5.54 1.23
N LYS A 569 -16.94 -4.93 1.30
CA LYS A 569 -16.46 -4.26 2.52
C LYS A 569 -16.23 -2.77 2.26
N ASN A 570 -16.84 -1.92 3.08
CA ASN A 570 -16.72 -0.46 3.00
C ASN A 570 -17.08 0.11 1.62
N CYS A 571 -17.99 -0.54 0.89
CA CYS A 571 -18.41 -0.08 -0.44
C CYS A 571 -19.55 0.94 -0.34
N THR A 572 -19.62 1.83 -1.33
CA THR A 572 -20.80 2.67 -1.57
C THR A 572 -21.68 1.98 -2.60
N ILE A 573 -22.91 1.63 -2.20
CA ILE A 573 -23.92 0.99 -3.04
C ILE A 573 -24.97 2.05 -3.37
N HIS A 574 -25.03 2.47 -4.64
CA HIS A 574 -25.83 3.63 -5.05
C HIS A 574 -27.00 3.25 -5.97
N SER A 575 -28.21 3.44 -5.48
CA SER A 575 -29.44 3.15 -6.21
C SER A 575 -29.87 4.33 -7.07
N LYS A 576 -30.06 4.10 -8.37
CA LYS A 576 -30.46 5.12 -9.35
C LYS A 576 -31.96 5.12 -9.67
N ALA A 577 -32.71 4.15 -9.15
CA ALA A 577 -34.15 4.04 -9.34
C ALA A 577 -34.81 3.29 -8.18
N ASP A 578 -36.10 3.50 -8.01
CA ASP A 578 -36.95 2.71 -7.09
C ASP A 578 -37.05 1.28 -7.61
N SER A 579 -36.17 0.37 -7.10
CA SER A 579 -36.09 -1.01 -7.55
C SER A 579 -35.32 -1.87 -6.54
N TYR A 580 -34.46 -2.78 -6.99
CA TYR A 580 -33.81 -3.80 -6.15
C TYR A 580 -32.30 -3.65 -6.24
N ILE A 581 -31.59 -3.72 -5.09
CA ILE A 581 -30.13 -3.75 -5.03
C ILE A 581 -29.62 -5.10 -5.46
N THR A 582 -30.04 -6.18 -4.77
CA THR A 582 -29.51 -7.52 -5.01
C THR A 582 -30.54 -8.48 -5.60
N ALA A 583 -30.05 -9.39 -6.45
CA ALA A 583 -30.78 -10.55 -6.96
C ALA A 583 -29.88 -11.79 -6.82
N ALA A 584 -29.72 -12.27 -5.58
CA ALA A 584 -28.89 -13.43 -5.32
C ALA A 584 -29.50 -14.73 -5.86
N ALA A 585 -28.65 -15.64 -6.34
CA ALA A 585 -29.01 -16.95 -6.83
C ALA A 585 -28.18 -18.06 -6.20
N THR A 586 -27.77 -17.88 -4.96
CA THR A 586 -26.94 -18.82 -4.21
C THR A 586 -27.41 -20.26 -4.37
N PRO A 587 -26.56 -21.22 -4.78
CA PRO A 587 -26.90 -22.61 -4.90
C PRO A 587 -27.29 -23.26 -3.57
N GLN A 588 -28.09 -24.28 -3.63
CA GLN A 588 -28.42 -25.10 -2.43
C GLN A 588 -27.13 -25.74 -1.89
N GLY A 589 -26.85 -25.57 -0.59
CA GLY A 589 -25.68 -26.14 0.07
C GLY A 589 -24.44 -25.27 0.03
N GLN A 590 -24.43 -24.18 -0.72
CA GLN A 590 -23.34 -23.19 -0.66
C GLN A 590 -23.39 -22.48 0.70
N ALA A 591 -22.23 -22.40 1.37
CA ALA A 591 -22.14 -21.91 2.76
C ALA A 591 -22.49 -20.41 2.89
N SER A 592 -22.22 -19.58 1.89
CA SER A 592 -22.47 -18.15 1.90
C SER A 592 -22.75 -17.60 0.50
N GLY A 593 -23.62 -16.59 0.41
CA GLY A 593 -23.88 -15.80 -0.80
C GLY A 593 -23.24 -14.41 -0.70
N TYR A 594 -24.08 -13.36 -0.66
CA TYR A 594 -23.61 -11.99 -0.56
C TYR A 594 -23.55 -11.52 0.89
N THR A 595 -22.40 -10.90 1.26
CA THR A 595 -22.25 -10.26 2.58
C THR A 595 -21.70 -8.86 2.42
N PHE A 596 -22.45 -7.86 2.93
CA PHE A 596 -22.09 -6.45 2.94
C PHE A 596 -21.64 -6.06 4.35
N LEU A 597 -20.39 -5.61 4.48
CA LEU A 597 -19.75 -5.25 5.75
C LEU A 597 -19.41 -3.76 5.76
N GLY A 598 -20.03 -2.98 6.65
CA GLY A 598 -19.76 -1.56 6.80
C GLY A 598 -20.00 -0.71 5.54
N CYS A 599 -20.88 -1.15 4.65
CA CYS A 599 -21.18 -0.45 3.39
C CYS A 599 -22.13 0.73 3.62
N SER A 600 -22.07 1.73 2.71
CA SER A 600 -23.00 2.85 2.67
C SER A 600 -24.00 2.70 1.53
N LEU A 601 -25.28 2.57 1.86
CA LEU A 601 -26.36 2.49 0.87
C LEU A 601 -26.92 3.91 0.65
N THR A 602 -26.77 4.40 -0.56
CA THR A 602 -27.15 5.76 -0.99
C THR A 602 -28.07 5.71 -2.20
N ALA A 603 -28.70 6.82 -2.54
CA ALA A 603 -29.55 6.87 -3.72
C ALA A 603 -29.45 8.22 -4.45
N ALA A 604 -29.83 8.21 -5.72
CA ALA A 604 -30.01 9.44 -6.51
C ALA A 604 -31.18 10.27 -5.99
N GLU A 605 -31.19 11.54 -6.33
CA GLU A 605 -32.29 12.46 -5.96
C GLU A 605 -33.63 11.90 -6.49
N GLY A 606 -34.66 11.94 -5.62
CA GLY A 606 -36.00 11.44 -5.95
C GLY A 606 -36.20 9.92 -5.84
N VAL A 607 -35.15 9.15 -5.54
CA VAL A 607 -35.27 7.70 -5.28
C VAL A 607 -35.61 7.48 -3.80
N THR A 608 -36.72 6.79 -3.53
CA THR A 608 -37.28 6.69 -2.17
C THR A 608 -37.78 5.29 -1.79
N GLN A 609 -37.86 4.33 -2.73
CA GLN A 609 -38.51 3.03 -2.56
C GLN A 609 -37.64 1.89 -3.09
N VAL A 610 -36.51 1.63 -2.41
CA VAL A 610 -35.53 0.62 -2.83
C VAL A 610 -35.59 -0.58 -1.91
N TRP A 611 -35.62 -1.77 -2.50
CA TRP A 611 -35.51 -3.06 -1.80
C TRP A 611 -34.03 -3.45 -1.63
N LEU A 612 -33.67 -4.00 -0.49
CA LEU A 612 -32.34 -4.57 -0.24
C LEU A 612 -32.04 -5.73 -1.21
N GLY A 613 -33.07 -6.50 -1.54
CA GLY A 613 -32.93 -7.56 -2.52
C GLY A 613 -34.17 -8.42 -2.70
N ARG A 614 -34.06 -9.34 -3.66
CA ARG A 614 -35.06 -10.37 -3.97
C ARG A 614 -34.42 -11.68 -4.42
N PRO A 615 -35.02 -12.88 -4.16
CA PRO A 615 -34.38 -14.15 -4.47
C PRO A 615 -34.53 -14.52 -5.95
N TRP A 616 -33.44 -14.44 -6.73
CA TRP A 616 -33.45 -14.96 -8.10
C TRP A 616 -33.60 -16.50 -8.11
N ARG A 617 -33.06 -17.19 -7.10
CA ARG A 617 -33.26 -18.62 -6.86
C ARG A 617 -33.64 -18.82 -5.40
N LEU A 618 -34.23 -20.01 -5.10
CA LEU A 618 -34.86 -20.28 -3.81
C LEU A 618 -33.94 -20.26 -2.61
N TYR A 619 -32.65 -20.57 -2.79
CA TYR A 619 -31.64 -20.60 -1.71
C TYR A 619 -30.79 -19.29 -1.66
N ALA A 620 -31.31 -18.22 -2.22
CA ALA A 620 -30.61 -16.92 -2.25
C ALA A 620 -30.18 -16.50 -0.84
N GLN A 621 -28.92 -16.02 -0.72
CA GLN A 621 -28.37 -15.52 0.53
C GLN A 621 -27.84 -14.09 0.36
N THR A 622 -28.29 -13.17 1.23
CA THR A 622 -27.78 -11.79 1.29
C THR A 622 -27.82 -11.29 2.73
N VAL A 623 -26.68 -10.75 3.20
CA VAL A 623 -26.51 -10.29 4.58
C VAL A 623 -25.93 -8.88 4.60
N PHE A 624 -26.50 -7.97 5.43
CA PHE A 624 -25.98 -6.64 5.67
C PHE A 624 -25.59 -6.48 7.15
N ILE A 625 -24.31 -6.17 7.41
CA ILE A 625 -23.74 -6.03 8.75
C ILE A 625 -23.07 -4.67 8.91
N GLY A 626 -23.49 -3.88 9.90
CA GLY A 626 -22.88 -2.61 10.23
C GLY A 626 -22.98 -1.57 9.11
N CYS A 627 -23.91 -1.73 8.18
CA CYS A 627 -24.08 -0.85 7.04
C CYS A 627 -24.86 0.43 7.43
N ARG A 628 -24.54 1.53 6.74
CA ARG A 628 -25.30 2.78 6.84
C ARG A 628 -26.34 2.83 5.72
N MET A 629 -27.61 2.77 6.07
CA MET A 629 -28.74 2.72 5.13
C MET A 629 -29.46 4.05 5.04
N GLY A 630 -29.55 4.66 3.85
CA GLY A 630 -30.30 5.88 3.59
C GLY A 630 -31.82 5.67 3.67
N ALA A 631 -32.58 6.76 3.78
CA ALA A 631 -34.03 6.75 3.91
C ALA A 631 -34.79 6.15 2.70
N HIS A 632 -34.09 5.94 1.58
CA HIS A 632 -34.64 5.32 0.37
C HIS A 632 -34.93 3.81 0.51
N ILE A 633 -34.38 3.17 1.54
CA ILE A 633 -34.62 1.74 1.78
C ILE A 633 -36.03 1.55 2.32
N ARG A 634 -36.79 0.70 1.66
CA ARG A 634 -38.16 0.38 2.04
C ARG A 634 -38.23 -0.26 3.45
N PRO A 635 -39.28 0.07 4.23
CA PRO A 635 -39.47 -0.52 5.56
C PRO A 635 -39.49 -2.04 5.55
N GLU A 636 -40.10 -2.67 4.52
CA GLU A 636 -40.18 -4.11 4.38
C GLU A 636 -38.81 -4.76 4.09
N GLY A 637 -37.90 -4.02 3.55
CA GLY A 637 -36.52 -4.39 3.25
C GLY A 637 -36.34 -5.37 2.08
N TRP A 638 -37.07 -6.46 2.07
CA TRP A 638 -36.91 -7.58 1.16
C TRP A 638 -38.21 -7.93 0.40
N HIS A 639 -38.06 -8.36 -0.83
CA HIS A 639 -39.13 -8.80 -1.70
C HIS A 639 -38.94 -10.26 -2.07
N ASP A 640 -40.03 -11.07 -2.12
CA ASP A 640 -39.95 -12.52 -2.35
C ASP A 640 -39.92 -12.92 -3.82
N TRP A 641 -40.01 -11.96 -4.77
CA TRP A 641 -40.12 -12.18 -6.21
C TRP A 641 -41.33 -13.08 -6.59
N HIS A 642 -42.43 -12.98 -5.84
CA HIS A 642 -43.60 -13.86 -5.98
C HIS A 642 -43.24 -15.35 -5.87
N LYS A 643 -42.31 -15.71 -4.98
CA LYS A 643 -41.84 -17.07 -4.70
C LYS A 643 -41.98 -17.32 -3.18
N PRO A 644 -43.20 -17.58 -2.67
CA PRO A 644 -43.43 -17.74 -1.24
C PRO A 644 -42.61 -18.90 -0.64
N GLU A 645 -42.27 -19.90 -1.45
CA GLU A 645 -41.39 -21.00 -1.06
C GLU A 645 -39.97 -20.52 -0.66
N ALA A 646 -39.54 -19.42 -1.15
CA ALA A 646 -38.25 -18.82 -0.77
C ALA A 646 -38.23 -18.31 0.68
N HIS A 647 -39.39 -18.08 1.32
CA HIS A 647 -39.47 -17.72 2.74
C HIS A 647 -38.81 -18.72 3.66
N HIS A 648 -38.76 -19.98 3.25
CA HIS A 648 -38.21 -21.08 4.03
C HIS A 648 -36.77 -21.44 3.67
N THR A 649 -36.29 -21.02 2.52
CA THR A 649 -35.02 -21.48 1.97
C THR A 649 -34.02 -20.35 1.77
N ALA A 650 -34.47 -19.09 1.54
CA ALA A 650 -33.59 -17.94 1.42
C ALA A 650 -33.04 -17.51 2.78
N PHE A 651 -31.78 -17.06 2.79
CA PHE A 651 -31.13 -16.52 3.97
C PHE A 651 -30.86 -15.01 3.80
N TYR A 652 -31.84 -14.20 4.20
CA TYR A 652 -31.75 -12.76 4.16
C TYR A 652 -31.66 -12.21 5.58
N ALA A 653 -30.55 -11.55 5.93
CA ALA A 653 -30.26 -11.19 7.30
C ALA A 653 -29.65 -9.81 7.47
N GLU A 654 -29.83 -9.23 8.64
CA GLU A 654 -29.33 -7.91 9.00
C GLU A 654 -28.76 -7.92 10.43
N TYR A 655 -27.69 -7.10 10.66
CA TYR A 655 -27.14 -6.88 12.00
C TYR A 655 -26.51 -5.50 12.13
N ALA A 656 -26.84 -4.79 13.23
CA ALA A 656 -26.24 -3.54 13.66
C ALA A 656 -26.14 -2.44 12.55
N ASN A 657 -27.06 -2.43 11.59
CA ASN A 657 -27.14 -1.40 10.57
C ASN A 657 -27.63 -0.07 11.16
N THR A 658 -27.23 1.06 10.58
CA THR A 658 -27.53 2.42 11.05
C THR A 658 -28.11 3.28 9.93
N GLY A 659 -28.67 4.44 10.29
CA GLY A 659 -29.28 5.38 9.34
C GLY A 659 -30.80 5.21 9.20
N ALA A 660 -31.44 6.12 8.47
CA ALA A 660 -32.91 6.22 8.42
C ALA A 660 -33.62 4.98 7.82
N GLY A 661 -32.93 4.22 6.95
CA GLY A 661 -33.48 3.00 6.34
C GLY A 661 -33.15 1.71 7.07
N SER A 662 -32.51 1.78 8.25
CA SER A 662 -32.03 0.58 8.97
C SER A 662 -33.01 -0.02 9.96
N SER A 663 -34.18 0.60 10.20
CA SER A 663 -35.19 0.03 11.12
C SER A 663 -35.63 -1.36 10.64
N THR A 664 -35.61 -2.32 11.54
CA THR A 664 -36.02 -3.70 11.25
C THR A 664 -37.43 -4.03 11.78
N GLU A 665 -38.17 -3.04 12.30
CA GLU A 665 -39.49 -3.25 12.89
C GLU A 665 -40.54 -3.68 11.86
N ALA A 666 -40.49 -3.11 10.67
CA ALA A 666 -41.41 -3.38 9.57
C ALA A 666 -40.80 -4.30 8.47
N ARG A 667 -39.67 -4.96 8.74
CA ARG A 667 -39.09 -5.96 7.82
C ARG A 667 -40.06 -7.15 7.68
N VAL A 668 -40.02 -7.77 6.50
CA VAL A 668 -40.78 -8.97 6.26
C VAL A 668 -40.44 -10.06 7.30
N GLU A 669 -41.46 -10.85 7.74
CA GLU A 669 -41.31 -11.81 8.84
C GLU A 669 -40.26 -12.91 8.58
N TRP A 670 -40.01 -13.27 7.32
CA TRP A 670 -39.03 -14.28 6.94
C TRP A 670 -37.60 -13.74 6.85
N ALA A 671 -37.37 -12.43 7.03
CA ALA A 671 -36.02 -11.87 7.17
C ALA A 671 -35.46 -12.13 8.58
N ARG A 672 -34.18 -12.40 8.69
CA ARG A 672 -33.50 -12.76 9.94
C ARG A 672 -32.79 -11.57 10.55
N ARG A 673 -32.69 -11.59 11.87
CA ARG A 673 -31.74 -10.72 12.62
C ARG A 673 -30.65 -11.62 13.17
N LEU A 674 -29.39 -11.33 12.81
CA LEU A 674 -28.27 -12.09 13.35
C LEU A 674 -28.00 -11.71 14.81
N THR A 675 -27.49 -12.67 15.57
CA THR A 675 -26.88 -12.42 16.87
C THR A 675 -25.49 -11.79 16.70
N ALA A 676 -24.94 -11.25 17.80
CA ALA A 676 -23.58 -10.71 17.79
C ALA A 676 -22.53 -11.78 17.45
N GLU A 677 -22.73 -13.01 17.91
CA GLU A 677 -21.84 -14.16 17.64
C GLU A 677 -21.87 -14.56 16.16
N GLU A 678 -23.07 -14.69 15.56
CA GLU A 678 -23.22 -14.97 14.13
C GLU A 678 -22.59 -13.88 13.26
N ALA A 679 -22.80 -12.61 13.62
CA ALA A 679 -22.22 -11.47 12.90
C ALA A 679 -20.68 -11.44 13.02
N ALA A 680 -20.11 -11.77 14.18
CA ALA A 680 -18.68 -11.86 14.40
C ALA A 680 -18.02 -12.96 13.54
N GLY A 681 -18.76 -14.01 13.18
CA GLY A 681 -18.35 -15.06 12.25
C GLY A 681 -18.32 -14.62 10.77
N CYS A 682 -18.85 -13.45 10.42
CA CYS A 682 -18.95 -12.97 9.04
C CYS A 682 -17.76 -12.10 8.62
N THR A 683 -16.52 -12.51 8.86
CA THR A 683 -15.33 -11.78 8.38
C THR A 683 -14.99 -12.18 6.94
N PRO A 684 -14.35 -11.30 6.14
CA PRO A 684 -13.91 -11.65 4.78
C PRO A 684 -13.05 -12.92 4.74
N GLN A 685 -12.17 -13.10 5.73
CA GLN A 685 -11.34 -14.29 5.84
C GLN A 685 -12.17 -15.54 6.06
N GLN A 686 -13.14 -15.52 6.97
CA GLN A 686 -13.98 -16.71 7.29
C GLN A 686 -14.89 -17.07 6.12
N LEU A 687 -15.54 -16.06 5.51
CA LEU A 687 -16.48 -16.27 4.42
C LEU A 687 -15.82 -16.74 3.12
N LEU A 688 -14.58 -16.34 2.87
CA LEU A 688 -13.86 -16.57 1.61
C LEU A 688 -12.69 -17.56 1.73
N ALA A 689 -12.43 -18.12 2.93
CA ALA A 689 -11.33 -19.03 3.16
C ALA A 689 -11.33 -20.25 2.24
N GLY A 690 -12.51 -20.81 1.92
CA GLY A 690 -12.60 -22.07 1.19
C GLY A 690 -11.77 -23.18 1.84
N ASN A 691 -11.31 -24.13 1.03
CA ASN A 691 -10.44 -25.23 1.48
C ASN A 691 -8.95 -24.86 1.42
N ASP A 692 -8.61 -23.75 0.76
CA ASP A 692 -7.24 -23.28 0.55
C ASP A 692 -6.82 -22.15 1.51
N GLY A 693 -7.70 -21.75 2.43
CA GLY A 693 -7.45 -20.71 3.42
C GLY A 693 -7.26 -19.32 2.82
N TRP A 694 -7.80 -19.04 1.63
CA TRP A 694 -7.62 -17.75 0.98
C TRP A 694 -8.12 -16.58 1.85
N ASN A 695 -7.23 -15.63 2.07
CA ASN A 695 -7.53 -14.39 2.77
C ASN A 695 -7.36 -13.19 1.82
N PRO A 696 -8.47 -12.59 1.33
CA PRO A 696 -8.41 -11.48 0.38
C PRO A 696 -7.77 -10.22 0.97
N GLU A 697 -7.81 -10.03 2.29
CA GLU A 697 -7.21 -8.86 2.96
C GLU A 697 -5.69 -8.95 3.03
N GLN A 698 -5.14 -10.16 2.99
CA GLN A 698 -3.71 -10.41 2.86
C GLN A 698 -3.25 -10.46 1.40
N THR A 699 -4.17 -10.50 0.45
CA THR A 699 -3.83 -10.33 -0.97
C THR A 699 -3.31 -8.90 -1.13
N ARG A 700 -2.11 -8.67 -0.63
CA ARG A 700 -1.34 -7.44 -0.81
C ARG A 700 -0.90 -7.45 -2.28
N THR A 701 -1.79 -6.99 -3.06
CA THR A 701 -1.71 -6.09 -4.14
C THR A 701 -0.30 -5.83 -4.58
N TYR A 702 -0.08 -5.67 -5.72
CA TYR A 702 0.89 -4.97 -6.50
C TYR A 702 1.98 -5.81 -7.10
N TYR A 703 2.73 -6.64 -6.43
CA TYR A 703 3.95 -7.13 -7.04
C TYR A 703 4.31 -8.49 -6.48
N ARG A 704 4.27 -9.47 -7.36
CA ARG A 704 4.82 -10.80 -7.21
C ARG A 704 4.85 -11.35 -5.76
N ARG A 705 3.82 -12.03 -5.36
CA ARG A 705 4.02 -13.29 -4.65
C ARG A 705 4.06 -14.39 -5.70
N LYS A 706 4.95 -15.34 -5.47
CA LYS A 706 5.09 -16.55 -6.28
C LYS A 706 3.76 -17.10 -6.70
#